data_b81db4718832dffa19bb54bb5066531e
#
_entry.id   b81db4718832dffa19bb54bb5066531e
#
_cell.length_a   1.000
_cell.length_b   1.000
_cell.length_c   1.000
_cell.angle_alpha   90.00
_cell.angle_beta   90.00
_cell.angle_gamma   90.00
#
_symmetry.space_group_name_H-M   'P 1'
#
loop_
_entity.id
_entity.type
_entity.pdbx_description
1 polymer ?
#
loop_
_entity_poly.entity_id
_entity_poly.type
_entity_poly.pdbx_seq_one_letter_code
_entity_poly.pdbx_strand_id
1 'polypeptide(L)'
;MKDEIIIEKEIPKSLLKWYTFKETDSVIYIGEKTDSIYELFLDLKRNHRIKNVNLVCETDIYKIDKKNNINPEYDIAVWIRRIEECAYPEQVLNALYKITKPNATLLLAFNNRFGIRYFCGDRDPYTNRVFDSIENYRKVVMNQADLLSGRMYDKARISELLTQSGFINQVSYSVFPGLDDPRLIFSDTYTPNEELNVRCIPIYNYPDTVFLEEEYLYSGLIKNDLFHKMANAYLIICRKNKDDNCRKEVLHVTSSIDRGEKDGIFTIIYSDDTVEKRAIYSEGKNRLRQLYLNNEALRERGIHVIDAALTGDSYIMPYINAKTALTYLCELAQESSLKKFILEMDRFKNQILQSSDIYEKKENGKTERFFRKGFYDLIPLNCFILKGEYIFYDQEFAIEDCQVGIILSRFVDLVYSCCPEIERKISRKFFMERYGIWGNIEEYRRKAQEYLIYLRKENELRGFYQKRRNGEIVQSNRNRMNYSEEEYQRKFVDIFRNLGDRKLILFGSGAFTKRFIAMYGKSYEIACILDNNEDRLGQRLDGYEIKSPEYLNELSKEDYKVLICIKSYVSVAKQLESMGITDYGIFDTSRSYAKPAYRQGGIDSRTALPARAARPQQAHESGTEMKKKYHIGYVAGVFDMFHTGHVRLLQRAKELCDYLIVGVVSDEDCYRQKNKYPVISCEDRVEVVKACRYADQVEALPTGFGGIRDAYKMFQFDVQFSGDDHGDDGSWLAEKEYLNKHGADLVFFDYTKGISSTEIRERL
;
A
#
# COMPACT_ATOMS: atom_id res chain seq x y z
N MET A 1 33.79 -5.04 -4.34
CA MET A 1 32.40 -5.38 -4.59
C MET A 1 31.65 -4.07 -4.58
N LYS A 2 30.91 -3.70 -5.64
CA LYS A 2 29.97 -2.60 -5.54
C LYS A 2 28.92 -3.02 -4.51
N ASP A 3 28.66 -2.21 -3.50
CA ASP A 3 27.57 -2.45 -2.56
C ASP A 3 26.27 -2.50 -3.35
N GLU A 4 25.52 -3.57 -3.18
CA GLU A 4 24.23 -3.77 -3.85
C GLU A 4 23.27 -2.66 -3.39
N ILE A 5 22.67 -1.92 -4.34
CA ILE A 5 21.80 -0.79 -4.02
C ILE A 5 20.52 -1.31 -3.35
N ILE A 6 20.24 -0.80 -2.16
CA ILE A 6 18.95 -1.03 -1.48
C ILE A 6 17.91 -0.11 -2.11
N ILE A 7 17.07 -0.64 -3.01
CA ILE A 7 16.10 0.12 -3.82
C ILE A 7 15.17 0.98 -2.94
N GLU A 8 14.74 0.47 -1.79
CA GLU A 8 13.88 1.21 -0.85
C GLU A 8 14.48 2.57 -0.43
N LYS A 9 15.80 2.65 -0.27
CA LYS A 9 16.51 3.90 0.08
C LYS A 9 16.68 4.85 -1.13
N GLU A 10 16.63 4.31 -2.34
CA GLU A 10 16.77 5.10 -3.56
C GLU A 10 15.47 5.77 -3.99
N ILE A 11 14.31 5.17 -3.66
CA ILE A 11 12.99 5.67 -4.10
C ILE A 11 12.80 7.17 -3.81
N PRO A 12 13.04 7.71 -2.59
CA PRO A 12 12.86 9.13 -2.31
C PRO A 12 13.80 10.04 -3.09
N LYS A 13 14.99 9.54 -3.48
CA LYS A 13 15.97 10.32 -4.26
C LYS A 13 15.46 10.68 -5.65
N SER A 14 14.45 9.96 -6.18
CA SER A 14 13.82 10.28 -7.47
C SER A 14 13.18 11.67 -7.51
N LEU A 15 12.87 12.26 -6.35
CA LEU A 15 12.37 13.63 -6.25
C LEU A 15 13.29 14.65 -6.93
N LEU A 16 14.60 14.51 -6.79
CA LEU A 16 15.59 15.48 -7.32
C LEU A 16 16.65 14.86 -8.25
N LYS A 17 16.70 13.53 -8.39
CA LYS A 17 17.74 12.86 -9.20
C LYS A 17 17.61 13.16 -10.71
N TRP A 18 16.43 13.59 -11.17
CA TRP A 18 16.19 14.07 -12.53
C TRP A 18 16.66 15.51 -12.77
N TYR A 19 16.80 16.31 -11.71
CA TYR A 19 17.22 17.71 -11.79
C TYR A 19 18.68 17.81 -12.22
N THR A 20 18.99 18.77 -13.08
CA THR A 20 20.34 18.97 -13.61
C THR A 20 21.10 19.96 -12.74
N PHE A 21 22.05 19.46 -11.97
CA PHE A 21 23.01 20.24 -11.21
C PHE A 21 24.25 20.54 -12.05
N LYS A 22 24.97 21.63 -11.73
CA LYS A 22 26.22 22.02 -12.39
C LYS A 22 27.41 21.63 -11.50
N GLU A 23 28.51 21.24 -12.10
CA GLU A 23 29.77 20.92 -11.39
C GLU A 23 30.27 22.07 -10.52
N THR A 24 29.90 23.31 -10.84
CA THR A 24 30.25 24.52 -10.09
C THR A 24 29.31 24.81 -8.92
N ASP A 25 28.17 24.12 -8.79
CA ASP A 25 27.16 24.44 -7.80
C ASP A 25 27.66 24.17 -6.39
N SER A 26 27.56 25.16 -5.52
CA SER A 26 27.69 25.04 -4.08
C SER A 26 26.31 24.90 -3.46
N VAL A 27 26.08 23.80 -2.76
CA VAL A 27 24.76 23.43 -2.22
C VAL A 27 24.73 23.59 -0.70
N ILE A 28 23.68 24.20 -0.17
CA ILE A 28 23.33 24.11 1.24
C ILE A 28 22.09 23.20 1.40
N TYR A 29 22.21 22.18 2.22
CA TYR A 29 21.12 21.24 2.54
C TYR A 29 20.66 21.45 3.98
N ILE A 30 19.34 21.73 4.16
CA ILE A 30 18.72 21.87 5.46
C ILE A 30 18.06 20.54 5.83
N GLY A 31 18.57 19.88 6.86
CA GLY A 31 18.08 18.57 7.29
C GLY A 31 19.08 17.79 8.13
N GLU A 32 19.02 16.47 8.01
CA GLU A 32 19.82 15.53 8.78
C GLU A 32 20.70 14.64 7.90
N LYS A 33 21.75 14.06 8.52
CA LYS A 33 22.66 13.12 7.83
C LYS A 33 21.96 11.85 7.36
N THR A 34 20.85 11.50 7.98
CA THR A 34 20.06 10.30 7.69
C THR A 34 19.07 10.49 6.54
N ASP A 35 18.93 11.72 6.03
CA ASP A 35 18.02 12.01 4.93
C ASP A 35 18.51 11.39 3.61
N SER A 36 17.69 10.58 2.95
CA SER A 36 18.05 9.95 1.66
C SER A 36 18.40 10.98 0.58
N ILE A 37 17.77 12.16 0.62
CA ILE A 37 18.07 13.26 -0.32
C ILE A 37 19.45 13.86 -0.01
N TYR A 38 19.88 13.93 1.25
CA TYR A 38 21.24 14.36 1.59
C TYR A 38 22.28 13.38 1.03
N GLU A 39 22.03 12.07 1.12
CA GLU A 39 22.89 11.06 0.49
C GLU A 39 23.04 11.27 -1.01
N LEU A 40 21.96 11.65 -1.73
CA LEU A 40 22.04 12.01 -3.16
C LEU A 40 23.08 13.13 -3.39
N PHE A 41 23.10 14.17 -2.57
CA PHE A 41 24.05 15.28 -2.72
C PHE A 41 25.48 14.86 -2.38
N LEU A 42 25.67 13.94 -1.43
CA LEU A 42 26.99 13.33 -1.17
C LEU A 42 27.49 12.53 -2.36
N ASP A 43 26.59 11.79 -3.04
CA ASP A 43 26.91 11.05 -4.27
C ASP A 43 27.26 12.00 -5.44
N LEU A 44 26.48 13.06 -5.62
CA LEU A 44 26.77 14.08 -6.64
C LEU A 44 28.13 14.74 -6.40
N LYS A 45 28.49 15.03 -5.15
CA LYS A 45 29.82 15.58 -4.80
C LYS A 45 30.92 14.58 -5.08
N ARG A 46 30.77 13.31 -4.67
CA ARG A 46 31.77 12.25 -4.93
C ARG A 46 32.04 12.04 -6.41
N ASN A 47 31.01 12.20 -7.23
CA ASN A 47 31.06 12.04 -8.69
C ASN A 47 31.37 13.36 -9.43
N HIS A 48 31.85 14.40 -8.74
CA HIS A 48 32.17 15.72 -9.30
C HIS A 48 31.05 16.38 -10.08
N ARG A 49 29.78 16.09 -9.77
CA ARG A 49 28.60 16.69 -10.41
C ARG A 49 28.16 17.98 -9.74
N ILE A 50 28.66 18.26 -8.54
CA ILE A 50 28.55 19.53 -7.81
C ILE A 50 29.89 19.84 -7.13
N LYS A 51 30.12 21.12 -6.81
CA LYS A 51 31.34 21.57 -6.16
C LYS A 51 31.42 21.11 -4.72
N ASN A 52 30.39 21.39 -3.93
CA ASN A 52 30.28 21.00 -2.53
C ASN A 52 28.84 20.90 -2.06
N VAL A 53 28.62 20.25 -0.91
CA VAL A 53 27.38 20.28 -0.15
C VAL A 53 27.67 20.49 1.33
N ASN A 54 26.98 21.44 1.95
CA ASN A 54 27.04 21.75 3.36
C ASN A 54 25.70 21.40 4.01
N LEU A 55 25.74 20.52 5.02
CA LEU A 55 24.59 20.17 5.83
C LEU A 55 24.44 21.16 6.99
N VAL A 56 23.26 21.69 7.20
CA VAL A 56 22.93 22.62 8.28
C VAL A 56 21.58 22.25 8.89
N CYS A 57 21.44 22.36 10.21
CA CYS A 57 20.13 22.26 10.84
C CYS A 57 19.44 23.64 10.92
N GLU A 58 18.12 23.66 11.09
CA GLU A 58 17.34 24.90 11.17
C GLU A 58 17.84 25.85 12.27
N THR A 59 18.23 25.31 13.44
CA THR A 59 18.73 26.08 14.58
C THR A 59 20.02 26.84 14.28
N ASP A 60 20.88 26.30 13.42
CA ASP A 60 22.11 26.98 13.01
C ASP A 60 21.82 28.07 11.95
N ILE A 61 20.82 27.86 11.13
CA ILE A 61 20.35 28.88 10.17
C ILE A 61 19.82 30.12 10.90
N TYR A 62 19.09 30.00 12.02
CA TYR A 62 18.66 31.15 12.82
C TYR A 62 19.83 32.01 13.34
N LYS A 63 20.99 31.41 13.63
CA LYS A 63 22.20 32.15 14.03
C LYS A 63 22.78 32.97 12.90
N ILE A 64 22.58 32.53 11.66
CA ILE A 64 23.05 33.22 10.45
C ILE A 64 22.20 34.48 10.22
N ASP A 65 20.88 34.41 10.40
CA ASP A 65 19.99 35.55 10.17
C ASP A 65 20.35 36.79 11.03
N LYS A 66 20.97 36.56 12.19
CA LYS A 66 21.39 37.61 13.14
C LYS A 66 22.74 38.27 12.79
N LYS A 67 23.45 37.82 11.77
CA LYS A 67 24.75 38.36 11.34
C LYS A 67 24.59 39.49 10.31
N ASN A 68 25.23 40.62 10.54
CA ASN A 68 25.10 41.83 9.71
C ASN A 68 25.95 41.89 8.43
N ASN A 69 26.87 40.95 8.20
CA ASN A 69 27.69 40.91 6.97
C ASN A 69 27.82 39.45 6.54
N ILE A 70 26.92 39.02 5.63
CA ILE A 70 26.94 37.66 5.06
C ILE A 70 27.31 37.77 3.59
N ASN A 71 28.37 37.09 3.17
CA ASN A 71 28.67 36.91 1.77
C ASN A 71 27.84 35.77 1.20
N PRO A 72 27.06 35.97 0.13
CA PRO A 72 26.31 34.92 -0.52
C PRO A 72 27.22 33.85 -1.10
N GLU A 73 27.13 32.61 -0.66
CA GLU A 73 28.07 31.54 -1.05
C GLU A 73 27.41 30.43 -1.88
N TYR A 74 26.10 30.22 -1.70
CA TYR A 74 25.44 29.03 -2.25
C TYR A 74 24.66 29.32 -3.54
N ASP A 75 24.83 28.42 -4.51
CA ASP A 75 24.07 28.43 -5.77
C ASP A 75 22.71 27.76 -5.62
N ILE A 76 22.63 26.75 -4.73
CA ILE A 76 21.41 25.97 -4.50
C ILE A 76 21.17 25.81 -3.00
N ALA A 77 19.95 26.08 -2.55
CA ALA A 77 19.43 25.70 -1.24
C ALA A 77 18.42 24.56 -1.39
N VAL A 78 18.48 23.57 -0.50
CA VAL A 78 17.59 22.41 -0.52
C VAL A 78 16.95 22.23 0.84
N TRP A 79 15.60 22.22 0.86
CA TRP A 79 14.82 22.06 2.09
C TRP A 79 13.62 21.15 1.84
N ILE A 80 13.77 19.87 2.19
CA ILE A 80 12.77 18.84 1.86
C ILE A 80 12.11 18.35 3.15
N ARG A 81 10.77 18.45 3.25
CA ARG A 81 9.89 18.08 4.38
C ARG A 81 10.09 18.90 5.65
N ARG A 82 11.29 19.30 5.98
CA ARG A 82 11.67 19.93 7.26
C ARG A 82 10.96 21.25 7.57
N ILE A 83 10.40 21.94 6.56
CA ILE A 83 9.58 23.12 6.77
C ILE A 83 8.34 22.81 7.64
N GLU A 84 7.85 21.58 7.60
CA GLU A 84 6.69 21.12 8.37
C GLU A 84 7.00 21.03 9.88
N GLU A 85 8.26 20.75 10.22
CA GLU A 85 8.77 20.62 11.61
C GLU A 85 9.39 21.94 12.12
N CYS A 86 9.50 22.94 11.27
CA CYS A 86 10.14 24.21 11.58
C CYS A 86 9.19 25.15 12.33
N ALA A 87 9.59 25.59 13.53
CA ALA A 87 8.79 26.52 14.34
C ALA A 87 8.67 27.93 13.72
N TYR A 88 9.72 28.38 13.00
CA TYR A 88 9.81 29.74 12.43
C TYR A 88 10.28 29.70 10.97
N PRO A 89 9.48 29.17 10.03
CA PRO A 89 9.88 28.99 8.64
C PRO A 89 10.24 30.30 7.94
N GLU A 90 9.63 31.42 8.31
CA GLU A 90 9.94 32.76 7.79
C GLU A 90 11.39 33.18 8.09
N GLN A 91 11.90 32.87 9.29
CA GLN A 91 13.27 33.21 9.66
C GLN A 91 14.29 32.37 8.86
N VAL A 92 14.00 31.08 8.66
CA VAL A 92 14.83 30.19 7.83
C VAL A 92 14.86 30.69 6.38
N LEU A 93 13.71 31.01 5.79
CA LEU A 93 13.62 31.51 4.41
C LEU A 93 14.37 32.85 4.24
N ASN A 94 14.22 33.77 5.19
CA ASN A 94 14.95 35.04 5.16
C ASN A 94 16.48 34.82 5.27
N ALA A 95 16.92 33.92 6.12
CA ALA A 95 18.34 33.56 6.22
C ALA A 95 18.87 32.93 4.92
N LEU A 96 18.10 31.99 4.35
CA LEU A 96 18.43 31.37 3.07
C LEU A 96 18.53 32.39 1.95
N TYR A 97 17.62 33.38 1.93
CA TYR A 97 17.69 34.47 0.97
C TYR A 97 19.00 35.26 1.08
N LYS A 98 19.49 35.51 2.30
CA LYS A 98 20.75 36.27 2.55
C LYS A 98 22.00 35.49 2.15
N ILE A 99 22.06 34.18 2.42
CA ILE A 99 23.29 33.36 2.19
C ILE A 99 23.37 32.80 0.78
N THR A 100 22.30 32.83 0.00
CA THR A 100 22.29 32.35 -1.38
C THR A 100 22.60 33.47 -2.36
N LYS A 101 23.29 33.13 -3.46
CA LYS A 101 23.68 34.08 -4.52
C LYS A 101 22.46 34.70 -5.21
N PRO A 102 22.62 35.81 -5.94
CA PRO A 102 21.50 36.49 -6.63
C PRO A 102 20.72 35.59 -7.61
N ASN A 103 21.41 34.66 -8.28
CA ASN A 103 20.81 33.72 -9.25
C ASN A 103 20.62 32.31 -8.64
N ALA A 104 20.61 32.20 -7.31
CA ALA A 104 20.47 30.92 -6.65
C ALA A 104 19.05 30.35 -6.78
N THR A 105 18.98 29.03 -6.69
CA THR A 105 17.73 28.27 -6.69
C THR A 105 17.47 27.68 -5.30
N LEU A 106 16.26 27.83 -4.79
CA LEU A 106 15.75 27.08 -3.64
C LEU A 106 14.87 25.92 -4.14
N LEU A 107 15.20 24.70 -3.72
CA LEU A 107 14.41 23.48 -3.93
C LEU A 107 13.70 23.16 -2.61
N LEU A 108 12.40 23.39 -2.58
CA LEU A 108 11.56 23.20 -1.39
C LEU A 108 10.50 22.13 -1.68
N ALA A 109 10.40 21.10 -0.82
CA ALA A 109 9.30 20.13 -0.94
C ALA A 109 8.63 19.87 0.42
N PHE A 110 7.31 19.69 0.38
CA PHE A 110 6.48 19.51 1.58
C PHE A 110 5.21 18.73 1.24
N ASN A 111 4.60 18.11 2.27
CA ASN A 111 3.31 17.45 2.16
C ASN A 111 2.17 18.48 2.19
N ASN A 112 1.18 18.27 1.33
CA ASN A 112 0.03 19.15 1.26
C ASN A 112 -1.06 18.73 2.25
N ARG A 113 -1.45 19.61 3.18
CA ARG A 113 -2.56 19.32 4.11
C ARG A 113 -3.89 19.03 3.42
N PHE A 114 -4.07 19.50 2.16
CA PHE A 114 -5.21 19.18 1.31
C PHE A 114 -4.91 18.05 0.30
N GLY A 115 -3.88 17.23 0.55
CA GLY A 115 -3.60 16.06 -0.27
C GLY A 115 -4.78 15.08 -0.27
N ILE A 116 -5.12 14.57 -1.46
CA ILE A 116 -6.29 13.69 -1.64
C ILE A 116 -6.24 12.46 -0.71
N ARG A 117 -5.04 11.95 -0.38
CA ARG A 117 -4.84 10.83 0.52
C ARG A 117 -5.47 11.05 1.91
N TYR A 118 -5.45 12.29 2.42
CA TYR A 118 -6.04 12.62 3.72
C TYR A 118 -7.57 12.64 3.69
N PHE A 119 -8.16 13.00 2.53
CA PHE A 119 -9.61 12.84 2.30
C PHE A 119 -10.00 11.37 2.12
N CYS A 120 -9.08 10.52 1.70
CA CYS A 120 -9.28 9.07 1.63
C CYS A 120 -9.17 8.37 2.98
N GLY A 121 -8.80 9.09 4.06
CA GLY A 121 -8.72 8.56 5.43
C GLY A 121 -7.30 8.22 5.90
N ASP A 122 -6.25 8.65 5.18
CA ASP A 122 -4.89 8.58 5.72
C ASP A 122 -4.75 9.49 6.94
N ARG A 123 -3.90 9.11 7.89
CA ARG A 123 -3.68 9.89 9.09
C ARG A 123 -2.63 10.97 8.87
N ASP A 124 -2.82 12.07 9.55
CA ASP A 124 -1.82 13.12 9.70
C ASP A 124 -0.54 12.55 10.36
N PRO A 125 0.66 12.81 9.81
CA PRO A 125 1.91 12.26 10.35
C PRO A 125 2.29 12.84 11.73
N TYR A 126 1.77 14.03 12.10
CA TYR A 126 2.13 14.73 13.34
C TYR A 126 1.17 14.48 14.49
N THR A 127 -0.13 14.27 14.20
CA THR A 127 -1.16 14.00 15.21
C THR A 127 -1.55 12.53 15.27
N ASN A 128 -1.17 11.74 14.28
CA ASN A 128 -1.62 10.34 14.11
C ASN A 128 -3.16 10.18 14.06
N ARG A 129 -3.88 11.23 13.62
CA ARG A 129 -5.34 11.26 13.53
C ARG A 129 -5.79 11.62 12.12
N VAL A 130 -6.98 11.19 11.75
CA VAL A 130 -7.61 11.54 10.47
C VAL A 130 -8.15 12.97 10.52
N PHE A 131 -8.05 13.72 9.42
CA PHE A 131 -8.64 15.04 9.15
C PHE A 131 -8.05 16.24 9.92
N ASP A 132 -7.17 16.06 10.89
CA ASP A 132 -6.63 17.18 11.69
C ASP A 132 -5.91 18.22 10.82
N SER A 133 -5.11 17.79 9.85
CA SER A 133 -4.46 18.70 8.88
C SER A 133 -5.46 19.43 8.01
N ILE A 134 -6.49 18.73 7.51
CA ILE A 134 -7.54 19.33 6.67
C ILE A 134 -8.25 20.46 7.43
N GLU A 135 -8.58 20.24 8.72
CA GLU A 135 -9.16 21.23 9.62
C GLU A 135 -8.15 22.27 10.13
N ASN A 136 -6.94 22.30 9.58
CA ASN A 136 -5.84 23.19 9.98
C ASN A 136 -5.52 23.08 11.48
N TYR A 137 -5.56 21.87 12.02
CA TYR A 137 -5.26 21.53 13.43
C TYR A 137 -6.16 22.26 14.46
N ARG A 138 -7.31 22.78 14.04
CA ARG A 138 -8.20 23.60 14.88
C ARG A 138 -8.57 22.93 16.20
N LYS A 139 -8.79 21.61 16.20
CA LYS A 139 -9.16 20.85 17.41
C LYS A 139 -7.97 20.51 18.32
N VAL A 140 -6.76 20.56 17.77
CA VAL A 140 -5.52 20.25 18.51
C VAL A 140 -4.93 21.50 19.16
N VAL A 141 -4.99 22.63 18.46
CA VAL A 141 -4.34 23.90 18.87
C VAL A 141 -5.00 24.56 20.09
N MET A 142 -6.26 24.26 20.41
CA MET A 142 -6.96 24.93 21.52
C MET A 142 -6.36 24.64 22.91
N ASN A 143 -5.61 23.54 23.09
CA ASN A 143 -5.11 23.17 24.41
C ASN A 143 -3.60 22.94 24.52
N GLN A 144 -2.84 22.69 23.45
CA GLN A 144 -1.41 22.30 23.52
C GLN A 144 -0.66 22.52 22.19
N ALA A 145 -0.77 23.69 21.56
CA ALA A 145 -0.11 23.99 20.28
C ALA A 145 1.42 23.76 20.29
N ASP A 146 2.05 23.89 21.44
CA ASP A 146 3.51 23.80 21.61
C ASP A 146 4.03 22.35 21.64
N LEU A 147 3.15 21.33 21.63
CA LEU A 147 3.53 19.92 21.71
C LEU A 147 3.50 19.19 20.36
N LEU A 148 3.07 19.84 19.28
CA LEU A 148 3.15 19.22 17.95
C LEU A 148 4.59 19.25 17.46
N SER A 149 5.12 18.09 17.07
CA SER A 149 6.44 17.95 16.44
C SER A 149 6.51 18.57 15.04
N GLY A 150 5.38 18.95 14.46
CA GLY A 150 5.27 19.57 13.14
C GLY A 150 3.82 19.80 12.72
N ARG A 151 3.65 20.40 11.54
CA ARG A 151 2.34 20.61 10.90
C ARG A 151 2.48 20.67 9.39
N MET A 152 1.49 20.18 8.68
CA MET A 152 1.43 20.34 7.22
C MET A 152 0.90 21.72 6.81
N TYR A 153 1.32 22.16 5.64
CA TYR A 153 0.93 23.42 5.02
C TYR A 153 0.13 23.17 3.74
N ASP A 154 -0.64 24.17 3.32
CA ASP A 154 -1.14 24.23 1.94
C ASP A 154 -0.18 25.03 1.06
N LYS A 155 -0.32 24.82 -0.26
CA LYS A 155 0.50 25.47 -1.25
C LYS A 155 0.43 27.00 -1.20
N ALA A 156 -0.76 27.57 -0.94
CA ALA A 156 -0.96 29.01 -0.91
C ALA A 156 -0.14 29.65 0.22
N ARG A 157 -0.17 29.05 1.43
CA ARG A 157 0.61 29.55 2.57
C ARG A 157 2.12 29.47 2.31
N ILE A 158 2.61 28.39 1.72
CA ILE A 158 4.03 28.26 1.39
C ILE A 158 4.43 29.29 0.31
N SER A 159 3.61 29.49 -0.72
CA SER A 159 3.87 30.47 -1.75
C SER A 159 3.92 31.91 -1.19
N GLU A 160 3.05 32.21 -0.24
CA GLU A 160 3.06 33.48 0.50
C GLU A 160 4.37 33.68 1.28
N LEU A 161 4.79 32.69 2.08
CA LEU A 161 6.03 32.69 2.85
C LEU A 161 7.26 32.90 1.95
N LEU A 162 7.33 32.19 0.82
CA LEU A 162 8.39 32.34 -0.18
C LEU A 162 8.43 33.76 -0.75
N THR A 163 7.27 34.31 -1.12
CA THR A 163 7.15 35.65 -1.68
C THR A 163 7.58 36.71 -0.69
N GLN A 164 7.12 36.61 0.56
CA GLN A 164 7.50 37.52 1.65
C GLN A 164 9.01 37.50 1.94
N SER A 165 9.64 36.34 1.75
CA SER A 165 11.08 36.17 1.94
C SER A 165 11.92 36.53 0.68
N GLY A 166 11.29 37.00 -0.41
CA GLY A 166 11.97 37.46 -1.63
C GLY A 166 12.13 36.40 -2.71
N PHE A 167 11.67 35.16 -2.52
CA PHE A 167 11.67 34.11 -3.55
C PHE A 167 10.42 34.23 -4.43
N ILE A 168 10.42 35.22 -5.33
CA ILE A 168 9.23 35.63 -6.09
C ILE A 168 8.96 34.78 -7.34
N ASN A 169 9.99 34.17 -7.94
CA ASN A 169 9.83 33.33 -9.12
C ASN A 169 9.72 31.87 -8.70
N GLN A 170 8.50 31.33 -8.72
CA GLN A 170 8.15 30.02 -8.22
C GLN A 170 7.61 29.15 -9.36
N VAL A 171 8.17 27.96 -9.54
CA VAL A 171 7.62 26.90 -10.39
C VAL A 171 7.22 25.75 -9.49
N SER A 172 5.94 25.41 -9.49
CA SER A 172 5.41 24.38 -8.61
C SER A 172 5.16 23.09 -9.36
N TYR A 173 5.50 21.99 -8.73
CA TYR A 173 5.26 20.64 -9.21
C TYR A 173 4.43 19.86 -8.18
N SER A 174 3.36 19.24 -8.66
CA SER A 174 2.59 18.26 -7.90
C SER A 174 3.33 16.91 -7.85
N VAL A 175 3.46 16.30 -6.68
CA VAL A 175 4.22 15.06 -6.47
C VAL A 175 3.29 13.94 -6.05
N PHE A 176 3.28 12.84 -6.80
CA PHE A 176 2.47 11.65 -6.57
C PHE A 176 3.31 10.36 -6.57
N PRO A 177 2.90 9.34 -5.80
CA PRO A 177 1.85 9.38 -4.77
C PRO A 177 2.21 10.22 -3.55
N GLY A 178 3.46 10.67 -3.38
CA GLY A 178 3.92 11.51 -2.30
C GLY A 178 5.45 11.55 -2.20
N LEU A 179 6.00 12.21 -1.18
CA LEU A 179 7.46 12.40 -1.05
C LEU A 179 8.22 11.10 -0.69
N ASP A 180 7.54 10.06 -0.18
CA ASP A 180 8.15 8.76 0.10
C ASP A 180 8.36 7.93 -1.16
N ASP A 181 7.55 8.17 -2.19
CA ASP A 181 7.65 7.55 -3.52
C ASP A 181 7.33 8.62 -4.58
N PRO A 182 8.22 9.60 -4.83
CA PRO A 182 7.98 10.70 -5.77
C PRO A 182 8.12 10.23 -7.22
N ARG A 183 7.26 9.30 -7.60
CA ARG A 183 7.29 8.59 -8.88
C ARG A 183 6.82 9.44 -10.04
N LEU A 184 5.85 10.31 -9.79
CA LEU A 184 5.21 11.18 -10.78
C LEU A 184 5.28 12.62 -10.32
N ILE A 185 5.84 13.48 -11.12
CA ILE A 185 6.04 14.89 -10.84
C ILE A 185 5.44 15.70 -12.01
N PHE A 186 4.49 16.59 -11.72
CA PHE A 186 3.74 17.34 -12.73
C PHE A 186 3.85 18.84 -12.45
N SER A 187 4.33 19.61 -13.43
CA SER A 187 4.22 21.08 -13.39
C SER A 187 2.74 21.49 -13.33
N ASP A 188 2.44 22.60 -12.67
CA ASP A 188 1.10 23.18 -12.62
C ASP A 188 0.53 23.52 -14.01
N THR A 189 1.39 23.68 -15.02
CA THR A 189 1.03 23.96 -16.40
C THR A 189 0.77 22.70 -17.24
N TYR A 190 0.97 21.52 -16.67
CA TYR A 190 0.79 20.23 -17.34
C TYR A 190 -0.26 19.38 -16.66
N THR A 191 -1.38 19.14 -17.31
CA THR A 191 -2.43 18.25 -16.83
C THR A 191 -2.20 16.84 -17.37
N PRO A 192 -2.08 15.80 -16.49
CA PRO A 192 -1.97 14.41 -16.94
C PRO A 192 -3.25 13.96 -17.65
N ASN A 193 -3.16 12.87 -18.42
CA ASN A 193 -4.33 12.21 -18.98
C ASN A 193 -5.12 11.46 -17.88
N GLU A 194 -6.36 11.08 -18.21
CA GLU A 194 -7.28 10.40 -17.29
C GLU A 194 -6.83 8.98 -16.87
N GLU A 195 -5.84 8.41 -17.56
CA GLU A 195 -5.30 7.06 -17.31
C GLU A 195 -4.32 7.01 -16.12
N LEU A 196 -4.24 8.08 -15.33
CA LEU A 196 -3.33 8.18 -14.20
C LEU A 196 -3.53 7.05 -13.17
N ASN A 197 -4.75 6.55 -13.01
CA ASN A 197 -5.09 5.42 -12.14
C ASN A 197 -4.31 4.12 -12.46
N VAL A 198 -3.87 3.94 -13.72
CA VAL A 198 -3.08 2.77 -14.15
C VAL A 198 -1.58 2.95 -13.84
N ARG A 199 -1.14 4.20 -13.69
CA ARG A 199 0.28 4.58 -13.54
C ARG A 199 0.66 4.94 -12.11
N CYS A 200 -0.28 5.51 -11.34
CA CYS A 200 -0.08 5.95 -9.96
C CYS A 200 -0.71 4.95 -8.99
N ILE A 201 0.12 4.30 -8.20
CA ILE A 201 -0.34 3.40 -7.15
C ILE A 201 -0.20 4.13 -5.83
N PRO A 202 -1.31 4.46 -5.12
CA PRO A 202 -1.29 5.20 -3.88
C PRO A 202 -0.50 4.50 -2.78
N ILE A 203 0.15 5.28 -1.93
CA ILE A 203 0.77 4.85 -0.68
C ILE A 203 0.29 5.73 0.46
N TYR A 204 0.20 5.18 1.66
CA TYR A 204 -0.37 5.85 2.84
C TYR A 204 0.58 5.77 4.03
N ASN A 205 0.48 6.73 4.95
CA ASN A 205 1.17 6.69 6.25
C ASN A 205 0.56 5.60 7.13
N TYR A 206 -0.78 5.51 7.10
CA TYR A 206 -1.57 4.57 7.90
C TYR A 206 -2.65 3.91 7.03
N PRO A 207 -2.29 2.92 6.22
CA PRO A 207 -3.21 2.29 5.26
C PRO A 207 -4.46 1.68 5.92
N ASP A 208 -4.39 1.32 7.20
CA ASP A 208 -5.50 0.66 7.91
C ASP A 208 -6.68 1.59 8.20
N THR A 209 -6.52 2.90 8.06
CA THR A 209 -7.61 3.87 8.26
C THR A 209 -8.25 4.33 6.97
N VAL A 210 -7.69 3.96 5.83
CA VAL A 210 -8.16 4.38 4.51
C VAL A 210 -9.50 3.72 4.17
N PHE A 211 -10.44 4.51 3.63
CA PHE A 211 -11.79 4.08 3.27
C PHE A 211 -12.22 4.46 1.84
N LEU A 212 -11.38 5.19 1.10
CA LEU A 212 -11.56 5.48 -0.33
C LEU A 212 -10.33 4.99 -1.11
N GLU A 213 -10.55 4.46 -2.30
CA GLU A 213 -9.51 4.09 -3.25
C GLU A 213 -9.13 5.35 -4.03
N GLU A 214 -8.01 5.97 -3.69
CA GLU A 214 -7.53 7.26 -4.21
C GLU A 214 -7.40 7.25 -5.73
N GLU A 215 -6.95 6.14 -6.31
CA GLU A 215 -6.75 5.98 -7.75
C GLU A 215 -8.01 6.17 -8.58
N TYR A 216 -9.19 5.88 -8.04
CA TYR A 216 -10.46 6.10 -8.74
C TYR A 216 -10.95 7.55 -8.71
N LEU A 217 -10.29 8.41 -7.94
CA LEU A 217 -10.64 9.83 -7.85
C LEU A 217 -9.89 10.68 -8.88
N TYR A 218 -8.74 10.22 -9.38
CA TYR A 218 -7.86 11.03 -10.23
C TYR A 218 -8.54 11.55 -11.50
N SER A 219 -9.28 10.72 -12.22
CA SER A 219 -10.01 11.15 -13.43
C SER A 219 -11.00 12.29 -13.14
N GLY A 220 -11.73 12.19 -12.02
CA GLY A 220 -12.64 13.24 -11.57
C GLY A 220 -11.92 14.53 -11.18
N LEU A 221 -10.78 14.43 -10.49
CA LEU A 221 -9.95 15.58 -10.10
C LEU A 221 -9.37 16.30 -11.32
N ILE A 222 -8.90 15.55 -12.32
CA ILE A 222 -8.37 16.08 -13.58
C ILE A 222 -9.47 16.84 -14.34
N LYS A 223 -10.65 16.24 -14.54
CA LYS A 223 -11.78 16.86 -15.24
C LYS A 223 -12.32 18.13 -14.60
N ASN A 224 -12.15 18.28 -13.28
CA ASN A 224 -12.67 19.41 -12.51
C ASN A 224 -11.59 20.41 -12.06
N ASP A 225 -10.39 20.39 -12.65
CA ASP A 225 -9.27 21.30 -12.34
C ASP A 225 -8.86 21.28 -10.83
N LEU A 226 -9.06 20.14 -10.17
CA LEU A 226 -8.71 19.93 -8.76
C LEU A 226 -7.40 19.17 -8.58
N PHE A 227 -6.88 18.53 -9.62
CA PHE A 227 -5.73 17.63 -9.56
C PHE A 227 -4.52 18.27 -8.86
N HIS A 228 -4.06 19.42 -9.36
CA HIS A 228 -2.93 20.11 -8.76
C HIS A 228 -3.23 20.71 -7.37
N LYS A 229 -4.47 21.07 -7.08
CA LYS A 229 -4.87 21.63 -5.78
C LYS A 229 -4.89 20.57 -4.68
N MET A 230 -5.19 19.33 -5.05
CA MET A 230 -5.28 18.19 -4.14
C MET A 230 -4.10 17.21 -4.26
N ALA A 231 -3.00 17.65 -4.84
CA ALA A 231 -1.78 16.86 -4.87
C ALA A 231 -1.32 16.49 -3.46
N ASN A 232 -0.79 15.27 -3.27
CA ASN A 232 -0.38 14.80 -1.94
C ASN A 232 0.84 15.53 -1.40
N ALA A 233 1.70 16.03 -2.30
CA ALA A 233 2.87 16.82 -1.94
C ALA A 233 3.24 17.76 -3.09
N TYR A 234 4.11 18.73 -2.78
CA TYR A 234 4.66 19.66 -3.77
C TYR A 234 6.18 19.69 -3.72
N LEU A 235 6.78 19.90 -4.89
CA LEU A 235 8.13 20.40 -5.04
C LEU A 235 8.03 21.80 -5.66
N ILE A 236 8.56 22.83 -4.99
CA ILE A 236 8.63 24.20 -5.51
C ILE A 236 10.07 24.54 -5.80
N ILE A 237 10.34 24.95 -7.03
CA ILE A 237 11.63 25.46 -7.48
C ILE A 237 11.55 26.97 -7.53
N CYS A 238 12.26 27.63 -6.61
CA CYS A 238 12.18 29.07 -6.44
C CYS A 238 13.48 29.74 -6.87
N ARG A 239 13.37 30.93 -7.50
CA ARG A 239 14.51 31.77 -7.85
C ARG A 239 14.28 33.19 -7.36
N LYS A 240 15.37 33.91 -7.02
CA LYS A 240 15.31 35.30 -6.63
C LYS A 240 15.02 36.20 -7.84
N ASN A 241 15.71 35.98 -8.95
CA ASN A 241 15.58 36.76 -10.19
C ASN A 241 14.88 35.92 -11.25
N LYS A 242 14.17 36.59 -12.16
CA LYS A 242 13.64 35.96 -13.36
C LYS A 242 14.82 35.55 -14.24
N ASP A 243 14.96 34.27 -14.52
CA ASP A 243 15.99 33.77 -15.43
C ASP A 243 15.47 33.98 -16.86
N ASP A 244 16.00 34.94 -17.57
CA ASP A 244 15.65 35.24 -18.98
C ASP A 244 16.29 34.23 -19.97
N ASN A 245 17.11 33.30 -19.49
CA ASN A 245 17.69 32.24 -20.31
C ASN A 245 16.67 31.11 -20.50
N CYS A 246 16.19 30.98 -21.72
CA CYS A 246 15.29 29.93 -22.23
C CYS A 246 15.84 28.53 -22.00
N ARG A 247 15.80 28.04 -20.74
CA ARG A 247 15.91 26.60 -20.46
C ARG A 247 14.56 25.95 -20.77
N LYS A 248 14.62 24.82 -21.46
CA LYS A 248 13.44 23.93 -21.56
C LYS A 248 12.83 23.74 -20.19
N GLU A 249 11.57 24.13 -20.02
CA GLU A 249 10.85 23.88 -18.79
C GLU A 249 10.46 22.42 -18.74
N VAL A 250 10.68 21.77 -17.59
CA VAL A 250 10.21 20.40 -17.35
C VAL A 250 8.73 20.46 -16.99
N LEU A 251 7.89 19.82 -17.79
CA LEU A 251 6.45 19.73 -17.57
C LEU A 251 6.06 18.51 -16.73
N HIS A 252 6.73 17.38 -16.97
CA HIS A 252 6.43 16.14 -16.28
C HIS A 252 7.65 15.25 -16.14
N VAL A 253 7.73 14.52 -15.03
CA VAL A 253 8.73 13.47 -14.81
C VAL A 253 8.03 12.22 -14.31
N THR A 254 8.29 11.10 -14.99
CA THR A 254 7.99 9.75 -14.46
C THR A 254 9.29 9.07 -14.08
N SER A 255 9.35 8.49 -12.88
CA SER A 255 10.48 7.68 -12.41
C SER A 255 10.09 6.20 -12.32
N SER A 256 10.92 5.34 -12.90
CA SER A 256 10.83 3.89 -12.72
C SER A 256 12.00 3.34 -11.89
N ILE A 257 12.41 4.07 -10.86
CA ILE A 257 13.53 3.72 -9.98
C ILE A 257 13.31 2.38 -9.25
N ASP A 258 12.05 2.00 -9.04
CA ASP A 258 11.61 0.72 -8.47
C ASP A 258 12.01 -0.51 -9.32
N ARG A 259 12.44 -0.31 -10.57
CA ARG A 259 12.96 -1.37 -11.46
C ARG A 259 14.46 -1.67 -11.21
N GLY A 260 15.10 -0.89 -10.34
CA GLY A 260 16.53 -1.04 -10.01
C GLY A 260 17.48 -0.47 -11.05
N GLU A 261 18.78 -0.73 -10.88
CA GLU A 261 19.86 -0.07 -11.63
C GLU A 261 19.78 -0.30 -13.16
N LYS A 262 19.46 -1.53 -13.57
CA LYS A 262 19.51 -1.93 -14.99
C LYS A 262 18.32 -1.44 -15.81
N ASP A 263 17.17 -1.22 -15.15
CA ASP A 263 15.89 -0.97 -15.83
C ASP A 263 15.24 0.34 -15.39
N GLY A 264 15.84 1.07 -14.44
CA GLY A 264 15.37 2.37 -13.97
C GLY A 264 15.59 3.47 -15.00
N ILE A 265 14.50 4.13 -15.41
CA ILE A 265 14.49 5.20 -16.42
C ILE A 265 13.66 6.37 -15.89
N PHE A 266 14.10 7.60 -16.15
CA PHE A 266 13.26 8.78 -16.15
C PHE A 266 12.63 8.98 -17.53
N THR A 267 11.34 9.28 -17.56
CA THR A 267 10.67 9.88 -18.72
C THR A 267 10.34 11.31 -18.39
N ILE A 268 10.90 12.26 -19.14
CA ILE A 268 10.79 13.70 -18.89
C ILE A 268 10.13 14.36 -20.10
N ILE A 269 9.04 15.08 -19.86
CA ILE A 269 8.35 15.88 -20.88
C ILE A 269 8.74 17.34 -20.69
N TYR A 270 9.11 18.00 -21.78
CA TYR A 270 9.52 19.39 -21.80
C TYR A 270 8.53 20.29 -22.53
N SER A 271 8.59 21.59 -22.24
CA SER A 271 7.73 22.64 -22.83
C SER A 271 7.95 22.90 -24.31
N ASP A 272 9.00 22.33 -24.91
CA ASP A 272 9.29 22.40 -26.34
C ASP A 272 8.79 21.19 -27.14
N ASP A 273 7.81 20.49 -26.61
CA ASP A 273 7.20 19.29 -27.19
C ASP A 273 8.18 18.12 -27.40
N THR A 274 9.24 18.04 -26.59
CA THR A 274 10.15 16.91 -26.59
C THR A 274 9.93 16.03 -25.36
N VAL A 275 10.12 14.71 -25.53
CA VAL A 275 10.14 13.72 -24.48
C VAL A 275 11.50 13.06 -24.44
N GLU A 276 12.16 13.12 -23.31
CA GLU A 276 13.44 12.47 -23.07
C GLU A 276 13.25 11.25 -22.16
N LYS A 277 13.77 10.09 -22.57
CA LYS A 277 14.01 8.97 -21.67
C LYS A 277 15.48 8.91 -21.33
N ARG A 278 15.79 8.93 -20.03
CA ARG A 278 17.17 8.97 -19.50
C ARG A 278 17.35 7.89 -18.43
N ALA A 279 18.43 7.13 -18.56
CA ALA A 279 18.76 6.11 -17.54
C ALA A 279 19.03 6.77 -16.18
N ILE A 280 18.44 6.20 -15.11
CA ILE A 280 18.64 6.68 -13.73
C ILE A 280 20.08 6.37 -13.26
N TYR A 281 20.61 5.23 -13.70
CA TYR A 281 21.95 4.73 -13.42
C TYR A 281 22.68 4.41 -14.72
N SER A 282 24.02 4.35 -14.65
CA SER A 282 24.84 4.03 -15.84
C SER A 282 24.51 2.67 -16.45
N GLU A 283 24.13 1.71 -15.61
CA GLU A 283 23.72 0.36 -15.98
C GLU A 283 22.45 0.31 -16.84
N GLY A 284 21.57 1.29 -16.69
CA GLY A 284 20.32 1.44 -17.46
C GLY A 284 20.48 1.92 -18.91
N LYS A 285 21.68 2.34 -19.34
CA LYS A 285 21.92 2.78 -20.73
C LYS A 285 21.62 1.69 -21.75
N ASN A 286 21.86 0.42 -21.41
CA ASN A 286 21.53 -0.70 -22.27
C ASN A 286 20.02 -0.84 -22.48
N ARG A 287 19.19 -0.45 -21.51
CA ARG A 287 17.73 -0.47 -21.65
C ARG A 287 17.27 0.53 -22.72
N LEU A 288 17.84 1.74 -22.74
CA LEU A 288 17.52 2.73 -23.77
C LEU A 288 17.92 2.26 -25.18
N ARG A 289 19.08 1.62 -25.30
CA ARG A 289 19.50 1.00 -26.53
C ARG A 289 18.53 -0.13 -26.97
N GLN A 290 18.08 -0.97 -26.04
CA GLN A 290 17.14 -2.04 -26.32
C GLN A 290 15.77 -1.47 -26.76
N LEU A 291 15.29 -0.40 -26.13
CA LEU A 291 14.08 0.32 -26.56
C LEU A 291 14.20 0.78 -28.03
N TYR A 292 15.33 1.38 -28.39
CA TYR A 292 15.59 1.81 -29.77
C TYR A 292 15.58 0.63 -30.75
N LEU A 293 16.28 -0.47 -30.43
CA LEU A 293 16.33 -1.66 -31.26
C LEU A 293 14.96 -2.36 -31.38
N ASN A 294 14.16 -2.35 -30.33
CA ASN A 294 12.80 -2.89 -30.36
C ASN A 294 11.91 -2.08 -31.32
N ASN A 295 12.03 -0.75 -31.32
CA ASN A 295 11.29 0.11 -32.25
C ASN A 295 11.71 -0.13 -33.70
N GLU A 296 13.01 -0.26 -33.99
CA GLU A 296 13.48 -0.59 -35.34
C GLU A 296 12.94 -1.95 -35.81
N ALA A 297 12.99 -2.98 -34.95
CA ALA A 297 12.47 -4.31 -35.30
C ALA A 297 10.94 -4.28 -35.59
N LEU A 298 10.17 -3.45 -34.89
CA LEU A 298 8.75 -3.27 -35.17
C LEU A 298 8.49 -2.53 -36.50
N ARG A 299 9.31 -1.50 -36.82
CA ARG A 299 9.25 -0.81 -38.13
C ARG A 299 9.52 -1.73 -39.30
N GLU A 300 10.53 -2.62 -39.19
CA GLU A 300 10.82 -3.63 -40.21
C GLU A 300 9.64 -4.58 -40.45
N ARG A 301 8.75 -4.73 -39.46
CA ARG A 301 7.49 -5.49 -39.57
C ARG A 301 6.29 -4.67 -40.08
N GLY A 302 6.52 -3.41 -40.47
CA GLY A 302 5.47 -2.51 -40.94
C GLY A 302 4.55 -2.00 -39.84
N ILE A 303 4.99 -2.03 -38.58
CA ILE A 303 4.27 -1.44 -37.44
C ILE A 303 4.75 -0.01 -37.27
N HIS A 304 3.81 0.93 -37.22
CA HIS A 304 4.15 2.34 -37.02
C HIS A 304 4.55 2.59 -35.57
N VAL A 305 5.80 2.99 -35.38
CA VAL A 305 6.37 3.38 -34.08
C VAL A 305 6.79 4.83 -34.14
N ILE A 306 6.72 5.53 -33.01
CA ILE A 306 7.14 6.91 -32.87
C ILE A 306 8.57 7.13 -33.38
N ASP A 307 8.80 8.22 -34.09
CA ASP A 307 10.14 8.60 -34.51
C ASP A 307 10.95 9.04 -33.29
N ALA A 308 12.12 8.45 -33.13
CA ALA A 308 12.97 8.71 -31.98
C ALA A 308 14.45 8.59 -32.32
N ALA A 309 15.27 9.29 -31.57
CA ALA A 309 16.73 9.26 -31.72
C ALA A 309 17.40 8.86 -30.40
N LEU A 310 18.41 7.99 -30.48
CA LEU A 310 19.30 7.70 -29.36
C LEU A 310 20.50 8.65 -29.44
N THR A 311 20.58 9.61 -28.52
CA THR A 311 21.62 10.67 -28.51
C THR A 311 22.38 10.60 -27.19
N GLY A 312 23.62 10.11 -27.20
CA GLY A 312 24.41 9.91 -25.97
C GLY A 312 23.73 8.96 -25.02
N ASP A 313 23.36 9.46 -23.84
CA ASP A 313 22.73 8.72 -22.75
C ASP A 313 21.21 8.88 -22.69
N SER A 314 20.61 9.48 -23.72
CA SER A 314 19.18 9.81 -23.79
C SER A 314 18.53 9.27 -25.05
N TYR A 315 17.29 8.80 -24.90
CA TYR A 315 16.38 8.47 -25.99
C TYR A 315 15.37 9.61 -26.11
N ILE A 316 15.34 10.29 -27.24
CA ILE A 316 14.55 11.52 -27.47
C ILE A 316 13.48 11.23 -28.53
N MET A 317 12.23 11.60 -28.23
CA MET A 317 11.09 11.47 -29.12
C MET A 317 10.19 12.73 -29.05
N PRO A 318 9.35 13.02 -30.06
CA PRO A 318 8.39 14.11 -29.98
C PRO A 318 7.29 13.81 -28.97
N TYR A 319 6.74 14.86 -28.34
CA TYR A 319 5.51 14.76 -27.57
C TYR A 319 4.32 14.70 -28.53
N ILE A 320 3.46 13.68 -28.36
CA ILE A 320 2.25 13.52 -29.16
C ILE A 320 1.03 13.80 -28.26
N ASN A 321 0.34 14.89 -28.55
CA ASN A 321 -0.94 15.21 -27.91
C ASN A 321 -2.09 14.47 -28.61
N ALA A 322 -2.23 13.19 -28.36
CA ALA A 322 -3.28 12.34 -28.90
C ALA A 322 -3.80 11.35 -27.84
N LYS A 323 -5.02 10.86 -28.06
CA LYS A 323 -5.59 9.80 -27.21
C LYS A 323 -4.80 8.51 -27.38
N THR A 324 -4.66 7.77 -26.29
CA THR A 324 -4.16 6.39 -26.39
C THR A 324 -5.20 5.47 -27.03
N ALA A 325 -4.74 4.36 -27.59
CA ALA A 325 -5.63 3.31 -28.10
C ALA A 325 -6.49 2.73 -26.97
N LEU A 326 -6.00 2.75 -25.72
CA LEU A 326 -6.77 2.30 -24.55
C LEU A 326 -7.99 3.19 -24.31
N THR A 327 -7.79 4.52 -24.20
CA THR A 327 -8.88 5.50 -24.06
C THR A 327 -9.89 5.36 -25.20
N TYR A 328 -9.40 5.25 -26.43
CA TYR A 328 -10.27 5.09 -27.60
C TYR A 328 -11.11 3.81 -27.56
N LEU A 329 -10.53 2.67 -27.18
CA LEU A 329 -11.27 1.42 -27.02
C LEU A 329 -12.30 1.51 -25.90
N CYS A 330 -11.98 2.16 -24.79
CA CYS A 330 -12.93 2.39 -23.69
C CYS A 330 -14.09 3.28 -24.12
N GLU A 331 -13.85 4.35 -24.87
CA GLU A 331 -14.90 5.21 -25.44
C GLU A 331 -15.82 4.43 -26.38
N LEU A 332 -15.26 3.63 -27.31
CA LEU A 332 -16.06 2.78 -28.21
C LEU A 332 -16.95 1.78 -27.47
N ALA A 333 -16.45 1.26 -26.35
CA ALA A 333 -17.23 0.35 -25.52
C ALA A 333 -18.39 1.03 -24.77
N GLN A 334 -18.22 2.30 -24.41
CA GLN A 334 -19.30 3.13 -23.81
C GLN A 334 -20.32 3.56 -24.85
N GLU A 335 -19.88 3.91 -26.06
CA GLU A 335 -20.75 4.16 -27.21
C GLU A 335 -21.54 2.90 -27.60
N SER A 336 -22.69 3.05 -28.22
CA SER A 336 -23.59 1.92 -28.55
C SER A 336 -23.11 1.03 -29.71
N SER A 337 -21.90 1.25 -30.23
CA SER A 337 -21.38 0.55 -31.43
C SER A 337 -20.48 -0.64 -31.10
N LEU A 338 -21.06 -1.72 -30.58
CA LEU A 338 -20.34 -2.97 -30.27
C LEU A 338 -19.56 -3.54 -31.48
N LYS A 339 -20.12 -3.40 -32.69
CA LYS A 339 -19.44 -3.86 -33.94
C LYS A 339 -18.10 -3.14 -34.14
N LYS A 340 -18.06 -1.82 -33.93
CA LYS A 340 -16.84 -1.02 -34.10
C LYS A 340 -15.80 -1.39 -33.04
N PHE A 341 -16.25 -1.60 -31.81
CA PHE A 341 -15.38 -2.05 -30.72
C PHE A 341 -14.73 -3.41 -31.05
N ILE A 342 -15.52 -4.40 -31.49
CA ILE A 342 -14.99 -5.73 -31.89
C ILE A 342 -13.99 -5.59 -33.03
N LEU A 343 -14.28 -4.78 -34.04
CA LEU A 343 -13.39 -4.55 -35.17
C LEU A 343 -12.05 -3.96 -34.75
N GLU A 344 -12.06 -2.96 -33.85
CA GLU A 344 -10.83 -2.33 -33.36
C GLU A 344 -10.03 -3.26 -32.43
N MET A 345 -10.69 -4.08 -31.60
CA MET A 345 -10.01 -5.13 -30.85
C MET A 345 -9.32 -6.15 -31.79
N ASP A 346 -9.96 -6.58 -32.88
CA ASP A 346 -9.38 -7.45 -33.88
C ASP A 346 -8.23 -6.78 -34.64
N ARG A 347 -8.37 -5.50 -34.96
CA ARG A 347 -7.32 -4.70 -35.60
C ARG A 347 -6.09 -4.60 -34.72
N PHE A 348 -6.25 -4.30 -33.43
CA PHE A 348 -5.13 -4.26 -32.47
C PHE A 348 -4.47 -5.64 -32.29
N LYS A 349 -5.28 -6.69 -32.14
CA LYS A 349 -4.76 -8.08 -32.13
C LYS A 349 -3.88 -8.39 -33.36
N ASN A 350 -4.30 -7.95 -34.54
CA ASN A 350 -3.52 -8.19 -35.76
C ASN A 350 -2.17 -7.47 -35.75
N GLN A 351 -2.07 -6.25 -35.17
CA GLN A 351 -0.78 -5.58 -34.94
C GLN A 351 0.12 -6.42 -34.03
N ILE A 352 -0.43 -6.98 -32.94
CA ILE A 352 0.33 -7.88 -32.05
C ILE A 352 0.84 -9.10 -32.82
N LEU A 353 0.00 -9.75 -33.62
CA LEU A 353 0.41 -10.96 -34.37
C LEU A 353 1.43 -10.65 -35.49
N GLN A 354 1.40 -9.45 -36.06
CA GLN A 354 2.34 -9.00 -37.09
C GLN A 354 3.73 -8.68 -36.51
N SER A 355 3.83 -8.39 -35.22
CA SER A 355 5.03 -7.85 -34.58
C SER A 355 6.25 -8.77 -34.63
N SER A 356 6.06 -10.08 -34.81
CA SER A 356 7.15 -11.06 -34.83
C SER A 356 6.74 -12.32 -35.56
N ASP A 357 7.73 -13.12 -35.97
CA ASP A 357 7.48 -14.45 -36.50
C ASP A 357 6.88 -15.37 -35.46
N ILE A 358 5.87 -16.14 -35.89
CA ILE A 358 5.17 -17.10 -35.03
C ILE A 358 5.54 -18.49 -35.48
N TYR A 359 5.88 -19.36 -34.52
CA TYR A 359 6.14 -20.76 -34.74
C TYR A 359 5.39 -21.60 -33.69
N GLU A 360 5.25 -22.88 -34.00
CA GLU A 360 4.60 -23.84 -33.11
C GLU A 360 5.64 -24.72 -32.39
N LYS A 361 5.40 -24.97 -31.11
CA LYS A 361 6.21 -25.83 -30.27
C LYS A 361 5.30 -26.69 -29.39
N LYS A 362 5.68 -27.95 -29.18
CA LYS A 362 5.00 -28.79 -28.19
C LYS A 362 5.52 -28.48 -26.79
N GLU A 363 4.63 -28.08 -25.92
CA GLU A 363 4.89 -27.84 -24.50
C GLU A 363 3.83 -28.58 -23.67
N ASN A 364 4.25 -29.42 -22.72
CA ASN A 364 3.36 -30.25 -21.89
C ASN A 364 2.35 -31.10 -22.68
N GLY A 365 2.78 -31.63 -23.87
CA GLY A 365 1.95 -32.47 -24.72
C GLY A 365 0.91 -31.72 -25.59
N LYS A 366 0.85 -30.37 -25.51
CA LYS A 366 0.01 -29.54 -26.34
C LYS A 366 0.85 -28.74 -27.34
N THR A 367 0.28 -28.45 -28.51
CA THR A 367 0.89 -27.55 -29.48
C THR A 367 0.54 -26.12 -29.13
N GLU A 368 1.56 -25.32 -28.85
CA GLU A 368 1.46 -23.93 -28.46
C GLU A 368 2.13 -23.01 -29.48
N ARG A 369 1.61 -21.79 -29.65
CA ARG A 369 2.15 -20.77 -30.57
C ARG A 369 3.07 -19.83 -29.82
N PHE A 370 4.26 -19.60 -30.39
CA PHE A 370 5.29 -18.73 -29.84
C PHE A 370 5.68 -17.64 -30.81
N PHE A 371 5.86 -16.40 -30.30
CA PHE A 371 6.64 -15.39 -30.98
C PHE A 371 8.13 -15.71 -30.84
N ARG A 372 8.93 -15.52 -31.89
CA ARG A 372 10.38 -15.48 -31.79
C ARG A 372 10.82 -14.42 -30.80
N LYS A 373 10.16 -13.25 -30.86
CA LYS A 373 10.35 -12.14 -29.94
C LYS A 373 8.99 -11.52 -29.62
N GLY A 374 8.49 -11.72 -28.41
CA GLY A 374 7.23 -11.15 -27.94
C GLY A 374 7.44 -9.78 -27.34
N PHE A 375 6.86 -8.73 -27.91
CA PHE A 375 6.93 -7.37 -27.39
C PHE A 375 5.94 -7.20 -26.27
N TYR A 376 6.42 -7.22 -25.04
CA TYR A 376 5.60 -7.22 -23.83
C TYR A 376 4.83 -5.92 -23.64
N ASP A 377 5.37 -4.80 -24.13
CA ASP A 377 4.79 -3.47 -24.04
C ASP A 377 3.92 -3.09 -25.25
N LEU A 378 3.66 -4.03 -26.17
CA LEU A 378 2.78 -3.83 -27.31
C LEU A 378 1.31 -3.90 -26.87
N ILE A 379 0.88 -2.92 -26.08
CA ILE A 379 -0.44 -2.82 -25.46
C ILE A 379 -1.09 -1.48 -25.79
N PRO A 380 -2.44 -1.36 -25.70
CA PRO A 380 -3.16 -0.13 -26.04
C PRO A 380 -2.74 1.10 -25.24
N LEU A 381 -2.22 0.93 -24.03
CA LEU A 381 -1.71 2.02 -23.18
C LEU A 381 -0.46 2.69 -23.79
N ASN A 382 0.35 1.92 -24.53
CA ASN A 382 1.59 2.37 -25.17
C ASN A 382 1.41 2.59 -26.68
N CYS A 383 0.23 3.04 -27.08
CA CYS A 383 -0.14 3.28 -28.47
C CYS A 383 -1.05 4.50 -28.57
N PHE A 384 -0.68 5.48 -29.39
CA PHE A 384 -1.55 6.61 -29.74
C PHE A 384 -2.43 6.28 -30.95
N ILE A 385 -3.60 6.94 -31.04
CA ILE A 385 -4.39 6.97 -32.27
C ILE A 385 -4.27 8.38 -32.89
N LEU A 386 -3.66 8.45 -34.03
CA LEU A 386 -3.50 9.68 -34.80
C LEU A 386 -4.03 9.49 -36.21
N LYS A 387 -5.06 10.28 -36.60
CA LYS A 387 -5.73 10.18 -37.92
C LYS A 387 -6.22 8.77 -38.26
N GLY A 388 -6.62 8.01 -37.24
CA GLY A 388 -7.10 6.63 -37.41
C GLY A 388 -6.01 5.56 -37.48
N GLU A 389 -4.72 5.94 -37.38
CA GLU A 389 -3.60 5.01 -37.35
C GLU A 389 -3.06 4.80 -35.95
N TYR A 390 -2.57 3.59 -35.67
CA TYR A 390 -1.87 3.24 -34.43
C TYR A 390 -0.41 3.68 -34.54
N ILE A 391 0.08 4.42 -33.52
CA ILE A 391 1.48 4.81 -33.38
C ILE A 391 1.97 4.31 -32.03
N PHE A 392 2.79 3.27 -32.03
CA PHE A 392 3.33 2.66 -30.83
C PHE A 392 4.52 3.46 -30.28
N TYR A 393 4.65 3.46 -28.98
CA TYR A 393 5.77 4.04 -28.22
C TYR A 393 6.07 3.19 -27.01
N ASP A 394 7.19 3.45 -26.33
CA ASP A 394 7.55 2.83 -25.04
C ASP A 394 7.72 1.31 -25.09
N GLN A 395 8.32 0.78 -26.15
CA GLN A 395 8.52 -0.66 -26.35
C GLN A 395 9.81 -1.13 -25.63
N GLU A 396 9.89 -0.99 -24.31
CA GLU A 396 11.09 -1.24 -23.52
C GLU A 396 11.41 -2.73 -23.37
N PHE A 397 10.38 -3.58 -23.26
CA PHE A 397 10.54 -4.97 -22.91
C PHE A 397 10.07 -5.92 -24.01
N ALA A 398 10.93 -6.91 -24.29
CA ALA A 398 10.62 -8.01 -25.18
C ALA A 398 11.12 -9.32 -24.57
N ILE A 399 10.42 -10.42 -24.85
CA ILE A 399 10.71 -11.76 -24.36
C ILE A 399 10.99 -12.65 -25.55
N GLU A 400 12.15 -13.28 -25.57
CA GLU A 400 12.48 -14.31 -26.56
C GLU A 400 11.63 -15.57 -26.33
N ASP A 401 11.22 -16.23 -27.38
CA ASP A 401 10.39 -17.44 -27.33
C ASP A 401 9.14 -17.27 -26.44
N CYS A 402 8.41 -16.17 -26.64
CA CYS A 402 7.25 -15.81 -25.84
C CYS A 402 5.96 -16.48 -26.36
N GLN A 403 5.20 -17.14 -25.50
CA GLN A 403 3.88 -17.65 -25.87
C GLN A 403 2.95 -16.51 -26.32
N VAL A 404 2.32 -16.67 -27.49
CA VAL A 404 1.41 -15.67 -28.08
C VAL A 404 0.27 -15.31 -27.12
N GLY A 405 -0.22 -16.29 -26.36
CA GLY A 405 -1.29 -16.12 -25.41
C GLY A 405 -0.95 -15.15 -24.27
N ILE A 406 0.33 -14.99 -23.88
CA ILE A 406 0.76 -14.06 -22.84
C ILE A 406 0.47 -12.61 -23.26
N ILE A 407 0.88 -12.22 -24.48
CA ILE A 407 0.70 -10.85 -24.97
C ILE A 407 -0.78 -10.58 -25.26
N LEU A 408 -1.49 -11.54 -25.88
CA LEU A 408 -2.92 -11.38 -26.18
C LEU A 408 -3.79 -11.32 -24.92
N SER A 409 -3.50 -12.14 -23.91
CA SER A 409 -4.25 -12.07 -22.63
C SER A 409 -4.02 -10.75 -21.92
N ARG A 410 -2.78 -10.25 -21.90
CA ARG A 410 -2.42 -8.95 -21.33
C ARG A 410 -3.16 -7.81 -22.03
N PHE A 411 -3.23 -7.83 -23.35
CA PHE A 411 -4.00 -6.86 -24.14
C PHE A 411 -5.48 -6.84 -23.73
N VAL A 412 -6.14 -7.99 -23.78
CA VAL A 412 -7.57 -8.08 -23.47
C VAL A 412 -7.84 -7.71 -22.01
N ASP A 413 -7.05 -8.27 -21.08
CA ASP A 413 -7.22 -8.00 -19.65
C ASP A 413 -7.03 -6.53 -19.30
N LEU A 414 -6.10 -5.81 -19.94
CA LEU A 414 -5.90 -4.38 -19.74
C LEU A 414 -7.15 -3.57 -20.11
N VAL A 415 -7.73 -3.81 -21.29
CA VAL A 415 -8.94 -3.10 -21.75
C VAL A 415 -10.09 -3.32 -20.77
N TYR A 416 -10.33 -4.56 -20.35
CA TYR A 416 -11.41 -4.90 -19.42
C TYR A 416 -11.16 -4.43 -17.97
N SER A 417 -9.92 -4.27 -17.59
CA SER A 417 -9.59 -3.71 -16.26
C SER A 417 -9.83 -2.20 -16.21
N CYS A 418 -9.61 -1.50 -17.32
CA CYS A 418 -9.82 -0.05 -17.40
C CYS A 418 -11.29 0.33 -17.65
N CYS A 419 -12.06 -0.56 -18.24
CA CYS A 419 -13.48 -0.34 -18.57
C CYS A 419 -14.34 -1.56 -18.19
N PRO A 420 -14.53 -1.86 -16.89
CA PRO A 420 -15.20 -3.09 -16.43
C PRO A 420 -16.68 -3.19 -16.85
N GLU A 421 -17.34 -2.09 -17.17
CA GLU A 421 -18.70 -2.06 -17.69
C GLU A 421 -18.87 -2.74 -19.05
N ILE A 422 -17.78 -2.91 -19.81
CA ILE A 422 -17.79 -3.65 -21.08
C ILE A 422 -18.26 -5.10 -20.87
N GLU A 423 -17.91 -5.72 -19.74
CA GLU A 423 -18.25 -7.10 -19.43
C GLU A 423 -19.76 -7.39 -19.55
N ARG A 424 -20.60 -6.39 -19.30
CA ARG A 424 -22.08 -6.49 -19.43
C ARG A 424 -22.57 -6.50 -20.87
N LYS A 425 -21.79 -5.92 -21.81
CA LYS A 425 -22.15 -5.79 -23.23
C LYS A 425 -21.57 -6.93 -24.05
N ILE A 426 -20.34 -7.31 -23.75
CA ILE A 426 -19.60 -8.41 -24.37
C ILE A 426 -18.61 -8.95 -23.36
N SER A 427 -18.62 -10.25 -23.13
CA SER A 427 -17.79 -10.85 -22.11
C SER A 427 -16.31 -10.87 -22.55
N ARG A 428 -15.42 -10.74 -21.58
CA ARG A 428 -13.97 -10.93 -21.78
C ARG A 428 -13.68 -12.31 -22.40
N LYS A 429 -14.41 -13.32 -21.97
CA LYS A 429 -14.31 -14.69 -22.47
C LYS A 429 -14.52 -14.74 -24.00
N PHE A 430 -15.46 -13.97 -24.55
CA PHE A 430 -15.68 -13.90 -26.01
C PHE A 430 -14.38 -13.61 -26.77
N PHE A 431 -13.57 -12.62 -26.33
CA PHE A 431 -12.31 -12.31 -27.00
C PHE A 431 -11.24 -13.37 -26.74
N MET A 432 -11.20 -13.95 -25.55
CA MET A 432 -10.25 -15.01 -25.21
C MET A 432 -10.48 -16.26 -26.06
N GLU A 433 -11.75 -16.64 -26.29
CA GLU A 433 -12.14 -17.74 -27.21
C GLU A 433 -11.87 -17.38 -28.67
N ARG A 434 -12.29 -16.20 -29.11
CA ARG A 434 -12.07 -15.69 -30.48
C ARG A 434 -10.59 -15.64 -30.87
N TYR A 435 -9.71 -15.41 -29.89
CA TYR A 435 -8.27 -15.34 -30.09
C TYR A 435 -7.56 -16.68 -29.83
N GLY A 436 -8.32 -17.71 -29.45
CA GLY A 436 -7.83 -19.06 -29.24
C GLY A 436 -6.95 -19.25 -28.01
N ILE A 437 -7.15 -18.38 -26.98
CA ILE A 437 -6.30 -18.39 -25.76
C ILE A 437 -7.04 -18.81 -24.50
N TRP A 438 -8.36 -19.05 -24.56
CA TRP A 438 -9.18 -19.36 -23.38
C TRP A 438 -8.72 -20.62 -22.64
N GLY A 439 -8.36 -21.67 -23.35
CA GLY A 439 -8.03 -22.98 -22.76
C GLY A 439 -6.82 -22.98 -21.81
N ASN A 440 -5.90 -22.01 -21.96
CA ASN A 440 -4.68 -21.89 -21.14
C ASN A 440 -4.57 -20.51 -20.48
N ILE A 441 -5.67 -19.79 -20.36
CA ILE A 441 -5.69 -18.38 -19.91
C ILE A 441 -5.04 -18.16 -18.55
N GLU A 442 -5.27 -19.05 -17.58
CA GLU A 442 -4.72 -18.92 -16.23
C GLU A 442 -3.18 -19.07 -16.24
N GLU A 443 -2.64 -19.92 -17.09
CA GLU A 443 -1.19 -20.07 -17.27
C GLU A 443 -0.58 -18.82 -17.91
N TYR A 444 -1.21 -18.26 -18.95
CA TYR A 444 -0.73 -17.02 -19.58
C TYR A 444 -0.74 -15.86 -18.62
N ARG A 445 -1.80 -15.69 -17.83
CA ARG A 445 -1.90 -14.66 -16.79
C ARG A 445 -0.84 -14.81 -15.72
N ARG A 446 -0.61 -16.02 -15.25
CA ARG A 446 0.41 -16.31 -14.25
C ARG A 446 1.81 -15.93 -14.77
N LYS A 447 2.17 -16.35 -15.98
CA LYS A 447 3.46 -16.01 -16.60
C LYS A 447 3.62 -14.52 -16.84
N ALA A 448 2.56 -13.82 -17.28
CA ALA A 448 2.57 -12.37 -17.42
C ALA A 448 2.81 -11.66 -16.09
N GLN A 449 2.16 -12.12 -15.02
CA GLN A 449 2.31 -11.54 -13.69
C GLN A 449 3.70 -11.80 -13.10
N GLU A 450 4.23 -13.02 -13.22
CA GLU A 450 5.60 -13.37 -12.78
C GLU A 450 6.64 -12.46 -13.43
N TYR A 451 6.48 -12.17 -14.72
CA TYR A 451 7.38 -11.26 -15.42
C TYR A 451 7.31 -9.82 -14.89
N LEU A 452 6.10 -9.32 -14.58
CA LEU A 452 5.91 -7.99 -13.97
C LEU A 452 6.51 -7.90 -12.57
N ILE A 453 6.30 -8.92 -11.73
CA ILE A 453 6.88 -9.02 -10.38
C ILE A 453 8.40 -8.93 -10.46
N TYR A 454 9.01 -9.65 -11.42
CA TYR A 454 10.45 -9.60 -11.65
C TYR A 454 10.92 -8.21 -12.07
N LEU A 455 10.27 -7.59 -13.07
CA LEU A 455 10.64 -6.27 -13.58
C LEU A 455 10.54 -5.15 -12.53
N ARG A 456 9.51 -5.16 -11.71
CA ARG A 456 9.26 -4.14 -10.70
C ARG A 456 9.91 -4.41 -9.35
N LYS A 457 10.74 -5.44 -9.26
CA LYS A 457 11.39 -5.81 -8.01
C LYS A 457 10.40 -5.96 -6.84
N GLU A 458 9.18 -6.44 -7.13
CA GLU A 458 8.10 -6.48 -6.13
C GLU A 458 8.46 -7.34 -4.92
N ASN A 459 9.25 -8.39 -5.10
CA ASN A 459 9.72 -9.22 -3.99
C ASN A 459 10.68 -8.46 -3.06
N GLU A 460 11.56 -7.63 -3.62
CA GLU A 460 12.50 -6.80 -2.86
C GLU A 460 11.75 -5.64 -2.15
N LEU A 461 10.73 -5.07 -2.78
CA LEU A 461 9.92 -3.95 -2.30
C LEU A 461 8.67 -4.39 -1.52
N ARG A 462 8.45 -5.69 -1.34
CA ARG A 462 7.25 -6.21 -0.64
C ARG A 462 7.05 -5.56 0.72
N GLY A 463 8.09 -5.50 1.55
CA GLY A 463 8.03 -4.87 2.87
C GLY A 463 7.71 -3.37 2.81
N PHE A 464 8.24 -2.66 1.81
CA PHE A 464 7.96 -1.24 1.58
C PHE A 464 6.48 -1.00 1.29
N TYR A 465 5.88 -1.80 0.37
CA TYR A 465 4.49 -1.62 -0.01
C TYR A 465 3.49 -2.17 1.01
N GLN A 466 3.79 -3.29 1.68
CA GLN A 466 2.91 -3.86 2.71
C GLN A 466 2.67 -2.90 3.89
N LYS A 467 3.67 -2.11 4.26
CA LYS A 467 3.54 -1.08 5.30
C LYS A 467 2.67 0.11 4.86
N ARG A 468 2.53 0.34 3.56
CA ARG A 468 1.93 1.55 2.97
C ARG A 468 0.63 1.30 2.22
N ARG A 469 0.19 0.05 2.11
CA ARG A 469 -1.03 -0.34 1.39
C ARG A 469 -1.76 -1.45 2.11
N ASN A 470 -3.06 -1.31 2.18
CA ASN A 470 -3.95 -2.37 2.67
C ASN A 470 -5.29 -2.29 1.91
N GLY A 471 -5.30 -2.80 0.67
CA GLY A 471 -6.49 -2.73 -0.19
C GLY A 471 -7.69 -3.53 0.33
N GLU A 472 -7.47 -4.52 1.22
CA GLU A 472 -8.56 -5.30 1.81
C GLU A 472 -9.33 -4.49 2.85
N ILE A 473 -8.64 -3.64 3.63
CA ILE A 473 -9.25 -2.86 4.70
C ILE A 473 -10.14 -1.73 4.18
N VAL A 474 -9.84 -1.18 2.99
CA VAL A 474 -10.59 -0.05 2.41
C VAL A 474 -12.08 -0.40 2.31
N GLN A 475 -12.39 -1.59 1.78
CA GLN A 475 -13.78 -2.05 1.66
C GLN A 475 -14.42 -2.28 3.03
N SER A 476 -13.68 -2.86 3.97
CA SER A 476 -14.14 -3.08 5.35
C SER A 476 -14.47 -1.76 6.06
N ASN A 477 -13.59 -0.76 5.95
CA ASN A 477 -13.81 0.57 6.52
C ASN A 477 -15.03 1.26 5.90
N ARG A 478 -15.20 1.18 4.58
CA ARG A 478 -16.41 1.71 3.90
C ARG A 478 -17.69 1.01 4.35
N ASN A 479 -17.65 -0.32 4.47
CA ASN A 479 -18.81 -1.08 4.95
C ASN A 479 -19.21 -0.63 6.35
N ARG A 480 -18.24 -0.42 7.23
CA ARG A 480 -18.50 0.08 8.60
C ARG A 480 -19.17 1.46 8.60
N MET A 481 -18.86 2.32 7.65
CA MET A 481 -19.45 3.66 7.53
C MET A 481 -20.87 3.64 6.92
N ASN A 482 -21.17 2.63 6.08
CA ASN A 482 -22.41 2.56 5.31
C ASN A 482 -23.58 1.91 6.06
N TYR A 483 -23.35 1.28 7.23
CA TYR A 483 -24.34 0.57 8.02
C TYR A 483 -24.39 1.11 9.43
N SER A 484 -25.55 1.00 10.09
CA SER A 484 -25.64 1.17 11.53
C SER A 484 -24.77 0.10 12.24
N GLU A 485 -24.36 0.37 13.48
CA GLU A 485 -23.53 -0.60 14.23
C GLU A 485 -24.22 -1.98 14.32
N GLU A 486 -25.54 -2.00 14.58
CA GLU A 486 -26.31 -3.24 14.67
C GLU A 486 -26.32 -4.02 13.33
N GLU A 487 -26.56 -3.34 12.22
CA GLU A 487 -26.56 -3.96 10.89
C GLU A 487 -25.17 -4.45 10.50
N TYR A 488 -24.14 -3.67 10.82
CA TYR A 488 -22.76 -4.03 10.55
C TYR A 488 -22.36 -5.28 11.33
N GLN A 489 -22.69 -5.34 12.63
CA GLN A 489 -22.47 -6.52 13.46
C GLN A 489 -23.17 -7.75 12.87
N ARG A 490 -24.43 -7.61 12.48
CA ARG A 490 -25.23 -8.71 11.93
C ARG A 490 -24.72 -9.22 10.57
N LYS A 491 -24.36 -8.29 9.67
CA LYS A 491 -24.04 -8.65 8.26
C LYS A 491 -22.56 -9.01 8.07
N PHE A 492 -21.62 -8.40 8.82
CA PHE A 492 -20.18 -8.52 8.58
C PHE A 492 -19.37 -9.10 9.71
N VAL A 493 -19.86 -9.07 10.95
CA VAL A 493 -19.15 -9.59 12.11
C VAL A 493 -19.69 -10.96 12.52
N ASP A 494 -20.98 -11.04 12.73
CA ASP A 494 -21.68 -12.25 13.18
C ASP A 494 -22.25 -13.02 11.99
N ILE A 495 -21.42 -13.26 10.95
CA ILE A 495 -21.88 -13.88 9.70
C ILE A 495 -22.45 -15.30 9.88
N PHE A 496 -22.10 -15.97 10.98
CA PHE A 496 -22.63 -17.28 11.35
C PHE A 496 -23.82 -17.24 12.33
N ARG A 497 -24.30 -16.04 12.66
CA ARG A 497 -25.48 -15.88 13.53
C ARG A 497 -26.65 -16.73 13.01
N ASN A 498 -27.34 -17.37 13.94
CA ASN A 498 -28.48 -18.25 13.63
C ASN A 498 -28.17 -19.42 12.67
N LEU A 499 -26.89 -19.80 12.51
CA LEU A 499 -26.55 -20.91 11.61
C LEU A 499 -27.16 -22.23 12.13
N GLY A 500 -27.03 -22.55 13.42
CA GLY A 500 -27.55 -23.80 13.97
C GLY A 500 -27.06 -25.02 13.22
N ASP A 501 -28.00 -25.87 12.82
CA ASP A 501 -27.73 -27.05 11.99
C ASP A 501 -27.90 -26.81 10.49
N ARG A 502 -28.14 -25.54 10.07
CA ARG A 502 -28.27 -25.14 8.66
C ARG A 502 -26.92 -25.27 7.93
N LYS A 503 -27.01 -25.65 6.67
CA LYS A 503 -25.82 -25.68 5.79
C LYS A 503 -25.52 -24.30 5.21
N LEU A 504 -24.26 -24.03 4.96
CA LEU A 504 -23.84 -22.80 4.27
C LEU A 504 -24.03 -22.95 2.77
N ILE A 505 -24.52 -21.91 2.13
CA ILE A 505 -24.51 -21.71 0.68
C ILE A 505 -23.69 -20.48 0.41
N LEU A 506 -22.60 -20.61 -0.38
CA LEU A 506 -21.71 -19.50 -0.69
C LEU A 506 -22.14 -18.83 -1.98
N PHE A 507 -22.28 -17.50 -1.99
CA PHE A 507 -22.62 -16.77 -3.18
C PHE A 507 -21.39 -16.08 -3.81
N GLY A 508 -21.09 -16.40 -5.06
CA GLY A 508 -19.91 -16.02 -5.83
C GLY A 508 -18.93 -17.20 -5.95
N SER A 509 -18.32 -17.40 -7.11
CA SER A 509 -17.37 -18.48 -7.39
C SER A 509 -15.93 -17.97 -7.59
N GLY A 510 -15.59 -16.80 -7.03
CA GLY A 510 -14.31 -16.12 -7.17
C GLY A 510 -13.29 -16.39 -6.06
N ALA A 511 -12.30 -15.50 -5.98
CA ALA A 511 -11.18 -15.58 -5.02
C ALA A 511 -11.65 -15.53 -3.54
N PHE A 512 -12.71 -14.76 -3.23
CA PHE A 512 -13.27 -14.67 -1.88
C PHE A 512 -13.81 -16.03 -1.41
N THR A 513 -14.52 -16.74 -2.29
CA THR A 513 -15.05 -18.07 -2.00
C THR A 513 -13.93 -19.08 -1.80
N LYS A 514 -12.89 -19.09 -2.66
CA LYS A 514 -11.72 -19.95 -2.47
C LYS A 514 -11.07 -19.68 -1.11
N ARG A 515 -10.89 -18.40 -0.75
CA ARG A 515 -10.33 -18.02 0.55
C ARG A 515 -11.21 -18.47 1.71
N PHE A 516 -12.54 -18.31 1.60
CA PHE A 516 -13.48 -18.81 2.61
C PHE A 516 -13.37 -20.32 2.79
N ILE A 517 -13.39 -21.08 1.71
CA ILE A 517 -13.28 -22.55 1.74
C ILE A 517 -11.95 -22.99 2.37
N ALA A 518 -10.83 -22.35 1.98
CA ALA A 518 -9.52 -22.66 2.55
C ALA A 518 -9.47 -22.42 4.06
N MET A 519 -10.09 -21.35 4.56
CA MET A 519 -10.06 -20.98 5.98
C MET A 519 -11.09 -21.72 6.82
N TYR A 520 -12.30 -21.96 6.29
CA TYR A 520 -13.48 -22.37 7.06
C TYR A 520 -14.18 -23.64 6.53
N GLY A 521 -13.84 -24.10 5.32
CA GLY A 521 -14.55 -25.23 4.67
C GLY A 521 -14.48 -26.55 5.44
N LYS A 522 -13.45 -26.74 6.28
CA LYS A 522 -13.37 -27.91 7.19
C LYS A 522 -14.19 -27.76 8.48
N SER A 523 -14.59 -26.53 8.81
CA SER A 523 -15.27 -26.21 10.07
C SER A 523 -16.79 -26.08 9.91
N TYR A 524 -17.26 -25.84 8.68
CA TYR A 524 -18.67 -25.63 8.38
C TYR A 524 -19.11 -26.52 7.21
N GLU A 525 -20.34 -27.03 7.26
CA GLU A 525 -20.93 -27.80 6.17
C GLU A 525 -21.41 -26.85 5.07
N ILE A 526 -20.77 -26.92 3.89
CA ILE A 526 -21.12 -26.13 2.71
C ILE A 526 -21.90 -27.03 1.76
N ALA A 527 -23.12 -26.61 1.39
CA ALA A 527 -24.00 -27.36 0.49
C ALA A 527 -23.61 -27.18 -0.97
N CYS A 528 -23.45 -25.92 -1.41
CA CYS A 528 -23.10 -25.59 -2.78
C CYS A 528 -22.58 -24.13 -2.88
N ILE A 529 -22.18 -23.74 -4.08
CA ILE A 529 -21.85 -22.36 -4.42
C ILE A 529 -22.90 -21.84 -5.41
N LEU A 530 -23.29 -20.58 -5.28
CA LEU A 530 -24.17 -19.90 -6.24
C LEU A 530 -23.36 -18.88 -7.05
N ASP A 531 -23.67 -18.74 -8.32
CA ASP A 531 -23.11 -17.70 -9.16
C ASP A 531 -24.12 -17.23 -10.21
N ASN A 532 -24.09 -15.93 -10.51
CA ASN A 532 -24.89 -15.33 -11.59
C ASN A 532 -24.27 -15.54 -12.98
N ASN A 533 -23.05 -16.02 -13.04
CA ASN A 533 -22.37 -16.27 -14.31
C ASN A 533 -22.77 -17.65 -14.86
N GLU A 534 -23.62 -17.65 -15.89
CA GLU A 534 -24.12 -18.87 -16.55
C GLU A 534 -22.99 -19.79 -17.03
N ASP A 535 -21.85 -19.24 -17.45
CA ASP A 535 -20.68 -20.01 -17.88
C ASP A 535 -20.06 -20.89 -16.79
N ARG A 536 -20.37 -20.63 -15.53
CA ARG A 536 -19.85 -21.37 -14.37
C ARG A 536 -20.79 -22.42 -13.84
N LEU A 537 -22.05 -22.38 -14.25
CA LEU A 537 -23.07 -23.29 -13.75
C LEU A 537 -22.71 -24.74 -14.10
N GLY A 538 -22.94 -25.65 -13.17
CA GLY A 538 -22.62 -27.07 -13.29
C GLY A 538 -21.12 -27.42 -13.13
N GLN A 539 -20.24 -26.42 -13.05
CA GLN A 539 -18.83 -26.65 -12.74
C GLN A 539 -18.64 -26.86 -11.21
N ARG A 540 -17.44 -27.29 -10.83
CA ARG A 540 -17.07 -27.44 -9.43
C ARG A 540 -15.90 -26.54 -9.06
N LEU A 541 -15.99 -25.92 -7.87
CA LEU A 541 -14.91 -25.16 -7.25
C LEU A 541 -14.57 -25.83 -5.90
N ASP A 542 -13.32 -26.28 -5.74
CA ASP A 542 -12.85 -26.97 -4.53
C ASP A 542 -13.77 -28.11 -4.06
N GLY A 543 -14.37 -28.84 -5.04
CA GLY A 543 -15.28 -29.96 -4.79
C GLY A 543 -16.76 -29.59 -4.69
N TYR A 544 -17.13 -28.32 -4.54
CA TYR A 544 -18.51 -27.85 -4.42
C TYR A 544 -19.09 -27.49 -5.81
N GLU A 545 -20.33 -27.91 -6.07
CA GLU A 545 -21.05 -27.61 -7.31
C GLU A 545 -21.49 -26.16 -7.36
N ILE A 546 -21.35 -25.52 -8.52
CA ILE A 546 -21.81 -24.15 -8.78
C ILE A 546 -23.20 -24.21 -9.41
N LYS A 547 -24.17 -23.60 -8.74
CA LYS A 547 -25.59 -23.57 -9.15
C LYS A 547 -26.06 -22.13 -9.40
N SER A 548 -27.18 -22.03 -10.15
CA SER A 548 -27.90 -20.76 -10.31
C SER A 548 -28.52 -20.31 -8.98
N PRO A 549 -28.65 -18.99 -8.74
CA PRO A 549 -29.32 -18.45 -7.55
C PRO A 549 -30.77 -18.92 -7.40
N GLU A 550 -31.47 -19.22 -8.51
CA GLU A 550 -32.84 -19.74 -8.51
C GLU A 550 -32.97 -21.07 -7.75
N TYR A 551 -31.89 -21.80 -7.59
CA TYR A 551 -31.84 -23.02 -6.77
C TYR A 551 -32.31 -22.77 -5.33
N LEU A 552 -32.17 -21.56 -4.80
CA LEU A 552 -32.68 -21.20 -3.48
C LEU A 552 -34.22 -21.27 -3.38
N ASN A 553 -34.95 -21.20 -4.48
CA ASN A 553 -36.42 -21.33 -4.51
C ASN A 553 -36.87 -22.77 -4.29
N GLU A 554 -35.98 -23.76 -4.48
CA GLU A 554 -36.24 -25.19 -4.27
C GLU A 554 -36.00 -25.62 -2.83
N LEU A 555 -35.39 -24.77 -1.98
CA LEU A 555 -34.97 -25.09 -0.63
C LEU A 555 -35.81 -24.40 0.43
N SER A 556 -36.01 -25.06 1.57
CA SER A 556 -36.56 -24.38 2.75
C SER A 556 -35.54 -23.40 3.32
N LYS A 557 -35.98 -22.19 3.65
CA LYS A 557 -35.12 -21.14 4.24
C LYS A 557 -34.59 -21.55 5.63
N GLU A 558 -35.15 -22.56 6.25
CA GLU A 558 -34.70 -23.09 7.53
C GLU A 558 -33.52 -24.06 7.40
N ASP A 559 -33.22 -24.56 6.18
CA ASP A 559 -32.20 -25.56 5.94
C ASP A 559 -30.83 -24.96 5.58
N TYR A 560 -30.79 -23.68 5.21
CA TYR A 560 -29.55 -23.06 4.77
C TYR A 560 -29.38 -21.62 5.29
N LYS A 561 -28.12 -21.17 5.24
CA LYS A 561 -27.75 -19.75 5.38
C LYS A 561 -26.84 -19.34 4.24
N VAL A 562 -27.13 -18.19 3.61
CA VAL A 562 -26.31 -17.65 2.53
C VAL A 562 -25.19 -16.80 3.07
N LEU A 563 -23.94 -17.02 2.58
CA LEU A 563 -22.81 -16.15 2.78
C LEU A 563 -22.38 -15.56 1.43
N ILE A 564 -22.42 -14.24 1.31
CA ILE A 564 -21.94 -13.53 0.13
C ILE A 564 -20.42 -13.44 0.17
N CYS A 565 -19.75 -14.08 -0.79
CA CYS A 565 -18.30 -14.17 -0.88
C CYS A 565 -17.77 -13.45 -2.13
N ILE A 566 -18.15 -12.18 -2.30
CA ILE A 566 -17.70 -11.32 -3.41
C ILE A 566 -17.43 -9.90 -2.94
N LYS A 567 -16.51 -9.19 -3.61
CA LYS A 567 -16.16 -7.80 -3.28
C LYS A 567 -17.36 -6.85 -3.49
N SER A 568 -18.02 -6.95 -4.62
CA SER A 568 -19.15 -6.09 -5.01
C SER A 568 -20.51 -6.68 -4.59
N TYR A 569 -20.70 -6.89 -3.30
CA TYR A 569 -21.83 -7.64 -2.72
C TYR A 569 -23.20 -6.94 -2.85
N VAL A 570 -23.26 -5.62 -3.08
CA VAL A 570 -24.51 -4.84 -2.99
C VAL A 570 -25.60 -5.36 -3.94
N SER A 571 -25.24 -5.71 -5.18
CA SER A 571 -26.19 -6.26 -6.16
C SER A 571 -26.74 -7.63 -5.74
N VAL A 572 -25.86 -8.49 -5.20
CA VAL A 572 -26.26 -9.81 -4.71
C VAL A 572 -27.11 -9.71 -3.44
N ALA A 573 -26.78 -8.79 -2.54
CA ALA A 573 -27.60 -8.53 -1.35
C ALA A 573 -29.03 -8.11 -1.76
N LYS A 574 -29.18 -7.17 -2.71
CA LYS A 574 -30.48 -6.77 -3.25
C LYS A 574 -31.22 -7.93 -3.96
N GLN A 575 -30.49 -8.77 -4.68
CA GLN A 575 -31.05 -9.97 -5.33
C GLN A 575 -31.63 -10.93 -4.27
N LEU A 576 -30.86 -11.25 -3.22
CA LEU A 576 -31.35 -12.10 -2.11
C LEU A 576 -32.54 -11.47 -1.41
N GLU A 577 -32.51 -10.17 -1.13
CA GLU A 577 -33.65 -9.45 -0.51
C GLU A 577 -34.90 -9.48 -1.40
N SER A 578 -34.75 -9.37 -2.72
CA SER A 578 -35.89 -9.52 -3.67
C SER A 578 -36.47 -10.93 -3.70
N MET A 579 -35.67 -11.95 -3.37
CA MET A 579 -36.10 -13.35 -3.20
C MET A 579 -36.65 -13.62 -1.78
N GLY A 580 -36.75 -12.57 -0.95
CA GLY A 580 -37.22 -12.67 0.43
C GLY A 580 -36.23 -13.34 1.37
N ILE A 581 -34.92 -13.33 1.05
CA ILE A 581 -33.85 -13.88 1.87
C ILE A 581 -33.15 -12.71 2.55
N THR A 582 -33.42 -12.51 3.85
CA THR A 582 -32.90 -11.40 4.66
C THR A 582 -31.86 -11.83 5.69
N ASP A 583 -31.80 -13.13 6.02
CA ASP A 583 -30.78 -13.71 6.92
C ASP A 583 -29.59 -14.23 6.12
N TYR A 584 -28.73 -13.30 5.70
CA TYR A 584 -27.45 -13.60 5.04
C TYR A 584 -26.30 -12.92 5.75
N GLY A 585 -25.08 -13.45 5.59
CA GLY A 585 -23.83 -12.83 6.00
C GLY A 585 -23.00 -12.39 4.80
N ILE A 586 -22.07 -11.46 5.01
CA ILE A 586 -21.12 -10.99 4.00
C ILE A 586 -19.71 -11.29 4.50
N PHE A 587 -18.98 -12.11 3.77
CA PHE A 587 -17.63 -12.47 4.13
C PHE A 587 -16.65 -11.33 3.83
N ASP A 588 -16.02 -10.82 4.88
CA ASP A 588 -14.98 -9.78 4.80
C ASP A 588 -13.61 -10.45 4.95
N THR A 589 -12.79 -10.40 3.91
CA THR A 589 -11.47 -11.05 3.87
C THR A 589 -10.45 -10.42 4.82
N SER A 590 -10.69 -9.20 5.30
CA SER A 590 -9.84 -8.52 6.27
C SER A 590 -10.10 -8.97 7.72
N ARG A 591 -11.11 -9.81 7.94
CA ARG A 591 -11.54 -10.29 9.27
C ARG A 591 -11.26 -11.75 9.48
N SER A 592 -11.00 -12.10 10.73
CA SER A 592 -11.03 -13.49 11.19
C SER A 592 -12.35 -13.77 11.90
N TYR A 593 -12.95 -14.92 11.61
CA TYR A 593 -14.22 -15.37 12.19
C TYR A 593 -14.00 -16.57 13.10
N ALA A 594 -14.79 -16.67 14.16
CA ALA A 594 -14.71 -17.81 15.07
C ALA A 594 -15.01 -19.12 14.33
N LYS A 595 -14.21 -20.16 14.60
CA LYS A 595 -14.51 -21.53 14.18
C LYS A 595 -15.39 -22.19 15.24
N PRO A 596 -16.38 -23.05 14.87
CA PRO A 596 -17.13 -23.78 15.88
C PRO A 596 -16.18 -24.62 16.72
N ALA A 597 -16.37 -24.62 18.05
CA ALA A 597 -15.66 -25.56 18.90
C ALA A 597 -16.00 -26.97 18.43
N TYR A 598 -14.99 -27.83 18.28
CA TYR A 598 -15.15 -29.21 17.84
C TYR A 598 -16.17 -29.90 18.74
N ARG A 599 -17.34 -30.24 18.22
CA ARG A 599 -18.35 -31.03 18.96
C ARG A 599 -17.88 -32.49 19.06
N GLN A 600 -17.19 -32.85 20.14
CA GLN A 600 -17.29 -34.18 20.72
C GLN A 600 -18.36 -34.11 21.81
N GLY A 601 -19.53 -34.65 21.49
CA GLY A 601 -20.57 -35.01 22.48
C GLY A 601 -21.15 -33.89 23.32
N GLY A 602 -22.32 -33.44 22.95
CA GLY A 602 -23.44 -32.98 23.78
C GLY A 602 -23.22 -31.88 24.81
N ILE A 603 -24.11 -30.87 24.70
CA ILE A 603 -24.57 -29.93 25.74
C ILE A 603 -23.97 -28.51 25.72
N ASP A 604 -24.94 -27.64 25.51
CA ASP A 604 -25.22 -26.29 25.99
C ASP A 604 -24.64 -25.09 25.30
N SER A 605 -25.58 -24.47 24.56
CA SER A 605 -25.52 -23.15 24.00
C SER A 605 -25.69 -22.08 25.07
N ARG A 606 -24.63 -21.57 25.68
CA ARG A 606 -24.60 -20.26 26.35
C ARG A 606 -23.14 -19.92 26.67
N THR A 607 -22.54 -19.09 25.83
CA THR A 607 -21.54 -18.04 26.04
C THR A 607 -20.67 -17.91 24.79
N ALA A 608 -21.20 -17.28 23.75
CA ALA A 608 -20.38 -16.71 22.72
C ALA A 608 -19.97 -15.31 23.18
N LEU A 609 -18.71 -15.16 23.58
CA LEU A 609 -18.11 -13.85 23.78
C LEU A 609 -17.98 -13.13 22.42
N PRO A 610 -18.22 -11.82 22.32
CA PRO A 610 -18.16 -11.10 21.07
C PRO A 610 -16.75 -11.14 20.47
N ALA A 611 -16.65 -11.57 19.24
CA ALA A 611 -15.41 -11.60 18.50
C ALA A 611 -14.86 -10.17 18.32
N ARG A 612 -13.75 -9.87 18.95
CA ARG A 612 -12.99 -8.64 18.72
C ARG A 612 -12.36 -8.67 17.34
N ALA A 613 -12.37 -7.51 16.65
CA ALA A 613 -11.70 -7.34 15.37
C ALA A 613 -10.23 -7.79 15.46
N ALA A 614 -9.89 -8.86 14.73
CA ALA A 614 -8.51 -9.32 14.63
C ALA A 614 -7.69 -8.34 13.80
N ARG A 615 -6.57 -7.87 14.34
CA ARG A 615 -5.54 -7.18 13.57
C ARG A 615 -4.94 -8.15 12.54
N PRO A 616 -4.57 -7.69 11.34
CA PRO A 616 -3.95 -8.58 10.36
C PRO A 616 -2.66 -9.17 10.94
N GLN A 617 -2.60 -10.49 11.01
CA GLN A 617 -1.36 -11.20 11.27
C GLN A 617 -0.50 -11.11 10.02
N GLN A 618 0.71 -10.57 10.16
CA GLN A 618 1.74 -10.73 9.16
C GLN A 618 1.99 -12.23 8.96
N ALA A 619 1.74 -12.69 7.73
CA ALA A 619 2.14 -14.03 7.33
C ALA A 619 3.67 -14.12 7.36
N HIS A 620 4.22 -14.85 8.34
CA HIS A 620 5.56 -15.37 8.24
C HIS A 620 5.55 -16.55 7.26
N GLU A 621 6.34 -16.43 6.21
CA GLU A 621 6.53 -17.49 5.24
C GLU A 621 7.27 -18.70 5.83
N SER A 622 6.77 -19.86 5.41
CA SER A 622 7.45 -21.16 5.25
C SER A 622 8.56 -21.53 6.23
N GLY A 623 8.17 -22.11 7.30
CA GLY A 623 8.90 -23.11 8.03
C GLY A 623 7.86 -24.05 8.61
N THR A 624 8.03 -25.33 8.43
CA THR A 624 7.22 -26.39 9.02
C THR A 624 6.53 -25.93 10.30
N GLU A 625 5.18 -25.88 10.30
CA GLU A 625 4.39 -25.54 11.49
C GLU A 625 4.82 -26.47 12.65
N MET A 626 5.69 -25.98 13.50
CA MET A 626 5.91 -26.61 14.80
C MET A 626 4.64 -26.35 15.60
N LYS A 627 3.87 -27.39 15.84
CA LYS A 627 2.69 -27.38 16.72
C LYS A 627 3.11 -26.76 18.05
N LYS A 628 2.55 -25.62 18.42
CA LYS A 628 2.87 -24.95 19.68
C LYS A 628 2.55 -25.87 20.85
N LYS A 629 3.32 -25.76 21.92
CA LYS A 629 3.27 -26.69 23.05
C LYS A 629 1.94 -26.60 23.81
N TYR A 630 1.34 -25.39 23.89
CA TYR A 630 0.12 -25.12 24.64
C TYR A 630 -0.92 -24.41 23.75
N HIS A 631 -2.19 -24.59 24.03
CA HIS A 631 -3.25 -23.91 23.30
C HIS A 631 -3.56 -22.54 23.93
N ILE A 632 -3.83 -22.48 25.25
CA ILE A 632 -4.10 -21.23 25.97
C ILE A 632 -2.98 -20.97 26.98
N GLY A 633 -2.28 -19.85 26.84
CA GLY A 633 -1.29 -19.34 27.78
C GLY A 633 -1.85 -18.18 28.60
N TYR A 634 -1.37 -18.03 29.82
CA TYR A 634 -1.72 -16.92 30.71
C TYR A 634 -0.48 -16.25 31.27
N VAL A 635 -0.50 -14.91 31.35
CA VAL A 635 0.53 -14.10 32.01
C VAL A 635 -0.16 -13.07 32.90
N ALA A 636 0.24 -12.94 34.16
CA ALA A 636 -0.19 -11.86 35.03
C ALA A 636 0.95 -10.90 35.34
N GLY A 637 0.63 -9.61 35.49
CA GLY A 637 1.63 -8.61 35.87
C GLY A 637 1.05 -7.23 36.15
N VAL A 638 1.85 -6.38 36.77
CA VAL A 638 1.46 -4.98 36.99
C VAL A 638 1.58 -4.18 35.69
N PHE A 639 2.59 -4.44 34.88
CA PHE A 639 2.85 -3.78 33.59
C PHE A 639 2.98 -2.25 33.68
N ASP A 640 3.43 -1.75 34.81
CA ASP A 640 3.64 -0.32 35.03
C ASP A 640 4.83 0.19 34.16
N MET A 641 4.68 1.39 33.57
CA MET A 641 5.64 1.98 32.62
C MET A 641 6.09 0.94 31.57
N PHE A 642 5.14 0.38 30.84
CA PHE A 642 5.31 -0.75 29.90
C PHE A 642 6.60 -0.61 29.06
N HIS A 643 7.54 -1.52 29.22
CA HIS A 643 8.87 -1.46 28.62
C HIS A 643 9.26 -2.76 27.90
N THR A 644 10.43 -2.78 27.25
CA THR A 644 10.90 -3.91 26.43
C THR A 644 10.99 -5.24 27.19
N GLY A 645 11.21 -5.21 28.50
CA GLY A 645 11.17 -6.40 29.36
C GLY A 645 9.76 -7.07 29.34
N HIS A 646 8.70 -6.28 29.48
CA HIS A 646 7.33 -6.76 29.38
C HIS A 646 7.03 -7.29 27.97
N VAL A 647 7.47 -6.57 26.92
CA VAL A 647 7.28 -7.01 25.52
C VAL A 647 7.92 -8.38 25.27
N ARG A 648 9.15 -8.60 25.77
CA ARG A 648 9.87 -9.88 25.61
C ARG A 648 9.22 -11.02 26.38
N LEU A 649 8.69 -10.77 27.58
CA LEU A 649 7.92 -11.75 28.34
C LEU A 649 6.72 -12.21 27.53
N LEU A 650 5.91 -11.27 27.04
CA LEU A 650 4.72 -11.59 26.26
C LEU A 650 5.06 -12.26 24.92
N GLN A 651 6.15 -11.88 24.28
CA GLN A 651 6.65 -12.53 23.07
C GLN A 651 7.01 -14.00 23.30
N ARG A 652 7.82 -14.31 24.30
CA ARG A 652 8.24 -15.68 24.65
C ARG A 652 7.03 -16.54 25.01
N ALA A 653 6.06 -15.99 25.78
CA ALA A 653 4.84 -16.66 26.11
C ALA A 653 4.02 -17.00 24.84
N LYS A 654 3.89 -16.04 23.93
CA LYS A 654 3.17 -16.20 22.66
C LYS A 654 3.82 -17.19 21.70
N GLU A 655 5.14 -17.36 21.75
CA GLU A 655 5.84 -18.37 20.97
C GLU A 655 5.51 -19.80 21.38
N LEU A 656 5.10 -20.02 22.64
CA LEU A 656 4.77 -21.33 23.19
C LEU A 656 3.28 -21.66 23.22
N CYS A 657 2.38 -20.69 23.02
CA CYS A 657 0.93 -20.92 23.05
C CYS A 657 0.21 -20.30 21.83
N ASP A 658 -0.93 -20.89 21.45
CA ASP A 658 -1.74 -20.39 20.34
C ASP A 658 -2.51 -19.12 20.72
N TYR A 659 -2.97 -19.02 21.97
CA TYR A 659 -3.75 -17.89 22.49
C TYR A 659 -3.17 -17.45 23.83
N LEU A 660 -2.81 -16.15 23.95
CA LEU A 660 -2.23 -15.60 25.16
C LEU A 660 -3.17 -14.62 25.85
N ILE A 661 -3.57 -14.94 27.07
CA ILE A 661 -4.36 -14.08 27.95
C ILE A 661 -3.42 -13.35 28.90
N VAL A 662 -3.60 -12.04 29.05
CA VAL A 662 -2.78 -11.20 29.93
C VAL A 662 -3.67 -10.56 31.00
N GLY A 663 -3.41 -10.84 32.25
CA GLY A 663 -4.06 -10.25 33.40
C GLY A 663 -3.27 -9.05 33.95
N VAL A 664 -3.88 -7.87 34.01
CA VAL A 664 -3.29 -6.65 34.56
C VAL A 664 -3.76 -6.49 36.01
N VAL A 665 -2.81 -6.46 36.94
CA VAL A 665 -3.08 -6.35 38.39
C VAL A 665 -3.63 -4.96 38.71
N SER A 666 -4.67 -4.90 39.56
CA SER A 666 -5.30 -3.63 40.01
C SER A 666 -4.33 -2.74 40.79
N ASP A 667 -4.61 -1.44 40.86
CA ASP A 667 -3.76 -0.49 41.57
C ASP A 667 -3.71 -0.78 43.07
N GLU A 668 -4.86 -1.18 43.65
CA GLU A 668 -5.01 -1.57 45.06
C GLU A 668 -4.22 -2.84 45.41
N ASP A 669 -4.26 -3.87 44.53
CA ASP A 669 -3.51 -5.10 44.76
C ASP A 669 -2.00 -4.89 44.55
N CYS A 670 -1.62 -4.03 43.63
CA CYS A 670 -0.22 -3.59 43.50
C CYS A 670 0.28 -2.92 44.77
N TYR A 671 -0.50 -1.99 45.33
CA TYR A 671 -0.17 -1.34 46.62
C TYR A 671 -0.09 -2.35 47.75
N ARG A 672 -1.05 -3.30 47.84
CA ARG A 672 -1.09 -4.33 48.88
C ARG A 672 0.13 -5.25 48.83
N GLN A 673 0.59 -5.59 47.63
CA GLN A 673 1.73 -6.51 47.44
C GLN A 673 3.10 -5.81 47.53
N LYS A 674 3.23 -4.56 47.03
CA LYS A 674 4.51 -3.89 46.87
C LYS A 674 4.64 -2.60 47.71
N ASN A 675 3.61 -2.25 48.49
CA ASN A 675 3.52 -1.00 49.25
C ASN A 675 3.78 0.27 48.42
N LYS A 676 3.45 0.22 47.12
CA LYS A 676 3.62 1.31 46.17
C LYS A 676 2.53 1.25 45.11
N TYR A 677 1.89 2.38 44.81
CA TYR A 677 0.99 2.49 43.67
C TYR A 677 1.78 2.48 42.34
N PRO A 678 1.20 1.92 41.27
CA PRO A 678 1.74 2.10 39.93
C PRO A 678 1.76 3.60 39.54
N VAL A 679 2.68 4.00 38.67
CA VAL A 679 2.73 5.36 38.12
C VAL A 679 1.58 5.60 37.14
N ILE A 680 1.22 4.54 36.41
CA ILE A 680 0.17 4.58 35.38
C ILE A 680 -1.05 3.85 35.92
N SER A 681 -2.25 4.44 35.76
CA SER A 681 -3.51 3.86 36.23
C SER A 681 -3.76 2.46 35.64
N CYS A 682 -4.51 1.61 36.36
CA CYS A 682 -4.84 0.26 35.88
C CYS A 682 -5.51 0.30 34.47
N GLU A 683 -6.41 1.25 34.26
CA GLU A 683 -7.12 1.44 32.98
C GLU A 683 -6.15 1.75 31.82
N ASP A 684 -5.22 2.68 32.02
CA ASP A 684 -4.21 3.05 31.03
C ASP A 684 -3.22 1.89 30.78
N ARG A 685 -2.82 1.17 31.83
CA ARG A 685 -1.93 0.00 31.70
C ARG A 685 -2.61 -1.12 30.88
N VAL A 686 -3.90 -1.35 31.09
CA VAL A 686 -4.70 -2.29 30.28
C VAL A 686 -4.71 -1.86 28.81
N GLU A 687 -4.92 -0.57 28.52
CA GLU A 687 -4.93 -0.07 27.15
C GLU A 687 -3.55 -0.21 26.47
N VAL A 688 -2.46 0.07 27.17
CA VAL A 688 -1.10 -0.12 26.64
C VAL A 688 -0.81 -1.60 26.38
N VAL A 689 -1.16 -2.51 27.30
CA VAL A 689 -0.96 -3.95 27.09
C VAL A 689 -1.85 -4.48 25.97
N LYS A 690 -3.07 -4.01 25.81
CA LYS A 690 -3.95 -4.33 24.68
C LYS A 690 -3.34 -3.93 23.33
N ALA A 691 -2.51 -2.89 23.30
CA ALA A 691 -1.79 -2.48 22.11
C ALA A 691 -0.60 -3.40 21.78
N CYS A 692 -0.17 -4.27 22.68
CA CYS A 692 0.91 -5.22 22.46
C CYS A 692 0.46 -6.35 21.52
N ARG A 693 1.15 -6.54 20.40
CA ARG A 693 0.84 -7.54 19.37
C ARG A 693 0.92 -9.00 19.84
N TYR A 694 1.53 -9.27 21.01
CA TYR A 694 1.69 -10.61 21.54
C TYR A 694 0.56 -11.01 22.50
N ALA A 695 -0.28 -10.07 22.95
CA ALA A 695 -1.43 -10.34 23.80
C ALA A 695 -2.69 -10.52 22.92
N ASP A 696 -3.37 -11.66 23.02
CA ASP A 696 -4.61 -11.92 22.30
C ASP A 696 -5.83 -11.41 23.09
N GLN A 697 -5.76 -11.50 24.44
CA GLN A 697 -6.77 -10.99 25.36
C GLN A 697 -6.09 -10.30 26.53
N VAL A 698 -6.63 -9.18 27.00
CA VAL A 698 -6.10 -8.43 28.15
C VAL A 698 -7.25 -8.06 29.07
N GLU A 699 -7.14 -8.47 30.34
CA GLU A 699 -8.18 -8.24 31.36
C GLU A 699 -7.60 -7.51 32.56
N ALA A 700 -8.35 -6.52 33.09
CA ALA A 700 -8.10 -5.97 34.42
C ALA A 700 -8.49 -7.03 35.44
N LEU A 701 -7.57 -7.39 36.33
CA LEU A 701 -7.91 -8.35 37.40
C LEU A 701 -8.72 -7.63 38.49
N PRO A 702 -9.80 -8.26 39.03
CA PRO A 702 -10.58 -7.66 40.09
C PRO A 702 -9.76 -7.40 41.35
N THR A 703 -10.05 -6.33 42.08
CA THR A 703 -9.41 -6.03 43.37
C THR A 703 -9.65 -7.19 44.38
N GLY A 704 -8.58 -7.63 45.01
CA GLY A 704 -8.63 -8.80 45.92
C GLY A 704 -8.43 -10.12 45.20
N PHE A 705 -7.94 -10.11 43.96
CA PHE A 705 -7.71 -11.33 43.20
C PHE A 705 -6.71 -12.27 43.90
N GLY A 706 -7.12 -13.52 44.12
CA GLY A 706 -6.41 -14.50 44.94
C GLY A 706 -5.24 -15.24 44.25
N GLY A 707 -4.74 -14.70 43.11
CA GLY A 707 -3.57 -15.24 42.44
C GLY A 707 -3.85 -16.34 41.41
N ILE A 708 -2.94 -17.33 41.31
CA ILE A 708 -2.89 -18.34 40.23
C ILE A 708 -4.16 -19.20 40.18
N ARG A 709 -4.67 -19.60 41.35
CA ARG A 709 -5.86 -20.49 41.41
C ARG A 709 -7.13 -19.80 40.93
N ASP A 710 -7.28 -18.53 41.23
CA ASP A 710 -8.42 -17.75 40.76
C ASP A 710 -8.28 -17.42 39.24
N ALA A 711 -7.06 -17.16 38.78
CA ALA A 711 -6.79 -17.05 37.37
C ALA A 711 -7.12 -18.31 36.58
N TYR A 712 -6.73 -19.48 37.12
CA TYR A 712 -7.07 -20.76 36.50
C TYR A 712 -8.58 -21.02 36.45
N LYS A 713 -9.30 -20.74 37.54
CA LYS A 713 -10.76 -20.84 37.53
C LYS A 713 -11.42 -19.89 36.50
N MET A 714 -10.88 -18.70 36.36
CA MET A 714 -11.46 -17.67 35.52
C MET A 714 -11.17 -17.91 34.03
N PHE A 715 -9.94 -18.31 33.68
CA PHE A 715 -9.47 -18.34 32.30
C PHE A 715 -9.25 -19.74 31.73
N GLN A 716 -9.20 -20.79 32.55
CA GLN A 716 -9.03 -22.19 32.13
C GLN A 716 -7.87 -22.39 31.15
N PHE A 717 -6.71 -21.84 31.45
CA PHE A 717 -5.52 -21.88 30.59
C PHE A 717 -4.77 -23.22 30.71
N ASP A 718 -3.99 -23.59 29.70
CA ASP A 718 -3.15 -24.79 29.69
C ASP A 718 -1.80 -24.54 30.37
N VAL A 719 -1.34 -23.28 30.41
CA VAL A 719 -0.06 -22.89 30.99
C VAL A 719 -0.09 -21.47 31.51
N GLN A 720 0.50 -21.24 32.70
CA GLN A 720 0.86 -19.88 33.13
C GLN A 720 2.36 -19.65 32.89
N PHE A 721 2.70 -18.46 32.40
CA PHE A 721 4.08 -18.01 32.25
C PHE A 721 4.38 -16.94 33.28
N SER A 722 5.58 -16.99 33.90
CA SER A 722 6.06 -16.01 34.88
C SER A 722 7.55 -15.72 34.69
N GLY A 723 8.05 -14.63 35.28
CA GLY A 723 9.49 -14.37 35.37
C GLY A 723 10.15 -15.29 36.40
N ASP A 724 11.45 -15.51 36.26
CA ASP A 724 12.28 -16.40 37.12
C ASP A 724 12.56 -15.82 38.53
N ASP A 725 12.16 -14.58 38.79
CA ASP A 725 12.26 -13.93 40.11
C ASP A 725 11.46 -14.65 41.22
N HIS A 726 10.68 -15.65 40.86
CA HIS A 726 9.85 -16.47 41.76
C HIS A 726 10.18 -17.98 41.75
N GLY A 727 11.19 -18.40 40.98
CA GLY A 727 11.47 -19.83 40.74
C GLY A 727 11.83 -20.64 41.96
N ASP A 728 12.44 -20.04 43.01
CA ASP A 728 12.89 -20.69 44.25
C ASP A 728 11.95 -20.47 45.44
N ASP A 729 10.80 -19.81 45.23
CA ASP A 729 9.82 -19.55 46.27
C ASP A 729 8.90 -20.79 46.49
N GLY A 730 8.91 -21.37 47.69
CA GLY A 730 8.12 -22.54 48.02
C GLY A 730 6.62 -22.37 47.81
N SER A 731 6.10 -21.16 47.83
CA SER A 731 4.69 -20.85 47.51
C SER A 731 4.35 -21.14 46.05
N TRP A 732 5.26 -20.80 45.12
CA TRP A 732 5.09 -21.01 43.69
C TRP A 732 5.20 -22.50 43.31
N LEU A 733 5.98 -23.30 44.05
CA LEU A 733 6.03 -24.74 43.85
C LEU A 733 4.68 -25.40 44.21
N ALA A 734 4.01 -24.96 45.27
CA ALA A 734 2.67 -25.42 45.62
C ALA A 734 1.62 -25.04 44.58
N GLU A 735 1.73 -23.86 43.97
CA GLU A 735 0.86 -23.43 42.88
C GLU A 735 1.11 -24.23 41.60
N LYS A 736 2.35 -24.56 41.27
CA LYS A 736 2.71 -25.45 40.16
C LYS A 736 2.11 -26.86 40.35
N GLU A 737 2.20 -27.41 41.57
CA GLU A 737 1.60 -28.70 41.87
C GLU A 737 0.07 -28.67 41.75
N TYR A 738 -0.58 -27.56 42.18
CA TYR A 738 -1.99 -27.35 42.01
C TYR A 738 -2.37 -27.33 40.51
N LEU A 739 -1.70 -26.56 39.68
CA LEU A 739 -1.96 -26.49 38.25
C LEU A 739 -1.77 -27.82 37.55
N ASN A 740 -0.67 -28.53 37.84
CA ASN A 740 -0.39 -29.86 37.28
C ASN A 740 -1.50 -30.88 37.62
N LYS A 741 -2.07 -30.85 38.82
CA LYS A 741 -3.20 -31.69 39.22
C LYS A 741 -4.47 -31.39 38.44
N HIS A 742 -4.60 -30.16 37.88
CA HIS A 742 -5.74 -29.72 37.10
C HIS A 742 -5.49 -29.72 35.59
N GLY A 743 -4.36 -30.27 35.13
CA GLY A 743 -4.03 -30.38 33.69
C GLY A 743 -3.40 -29.15 33.05
N ALA A 744 -2.96 -28.17 33.87
CA ALA A 744 -2.23 -26.99 33.42
C ALA A 744 -0.78 -27.00 33.92
N ASP A 745 0.09 -26.25 33.25
CA ASP A 745 1.53 -26.16 33.58
C ASP A 745 1.89 -24.75 34.09
N LEU A 746 3.06 -24.63 34.71
CA LEU A 746 3.68 -23.36 35.12
C LEU A 746 5.10 -23.29 34.59
N VAL A 747 5.40 -22.31 33.74
CA VAL A 747 6.69 -22.13 33.07
C VAL A 747 7.31 -20.80 33.49
N PHE A 748 8.57 -20.83 33.91
CA PHE A 748 9.34 -19.66 34.26
C PHE A 748 10.27 -19.26 33.12
N PHE A 749 10.41 -17.96 32.87
CA PHE A 749 11.34 -17.40 31.91
C PHE A 749 12.46 -16.64 32.62
N ASP A 750 13.70 -16.82 32.15
CA ASP A 750 14.84 -16.04 32.63
C ASP A 750 14.58 -14.55 32.52
N TYR A 751 14.93 -13.81 33.55
CA TYR A 751 14.76 -12.37 33.65
C TYR A 751 15.49 -11.62 32.53
N THR A 752 14.84 -10.66 31.93
CA THR A 752 15.45 -9.81 30.91
C THR A 752 16.35 -8.76 31.56
N LYS A 753 17.68 -8.96 31.52
CA LYS A 753 18.68 -8.04 32.09
C LYS A 753 18.65 -6.68 31.38
N GLY A 754 18.78 -5.60 32.13
CA GLY A 754 19.07 -4.24 31.63
C GLY A 754 17.90 -3.29 31.52
N ILE A 755 16.68 -3.69 31.93
CA ILE A 755 15.52 -2.78 32.05
C ILE A 755 14.47 -3.31 33.01
N SER A 756 14.08 -2.49 33.99
CA SER A 756 12.96 -2.77 34.90
C SER A 756 12.19 -1.48 35.21
N SER A 757 10.92 -1.59 35.63
CA SER A 757 10.12 -0.45 36.07
C SER A 757 10.78 0.28 37.26
N THR A 758 11.56 -0.43 38.09
CA THR A 758 12.33 0.18 39.19
C THR A 758 13.48 1.03 38.66
N GLU A 759 14.29 0.51 37.73
CA GLU A 759 15.38 1.27 37.11
C GLU A 759 14.89 2.49 36.31
N ILE A 760 13.71 2.40 35.69
CA ILE A 760 13.09 3.51 34.99
C ILE A 760 12.68 4.61 35.98
N ARG A 761 12.07 4.23 37.11
CA ARG A 761 11.69 5.17 38.18
C ARG A 761 12.89 5.90 38.81
N GLU A 762 14.02 5.22 38.94
CA GLU A 762 15.26 5.82 39.49
C GLU A 762 15.92 6.81 38.52
N ARG A 763 15.55 6.79 37.26
CA ARG A 763 16.03 7.72 36.20
C ARG A 763 15.11 8.92 35.99
N LEU A 764 13.86 8.86 36.43
CA LEU A 764 12.88 9.94 36.45
C LEU A 764 12.98 10.76 37.72
#